data_63b81a44bcb2a08a9e42c13fe817cf0d
#
_entry.id   63b81a44bcb2a08a9e42c13fe817cf0d
#
_cell.length_a   1.000
_cell.length_b   1.000
_cell.length_c   1.000
_cell.angle_alpha   90.00
_cell.angle_beta   90.00
_cell.angle_gamma   90.00
#
_symmetry.space_group_name_H-M   'P 1'
#
loop_
_entity.id
_entity.type
_entity.pdbx_description
1 polymer ?
#
loop_
_entity_poly.entity_id
_entity_poly.type
_entity_poly.pdbx_seq_one_letter_code
_entity_poly.pdbx_strand_id
1 'polypeptide(L)'
;MEDLSTVAVVTNHQSKTRHFELIRFDKKVNIYVGVCLLLYFLFVVCKWHNSSIALWNWNINDGGDERRGLVAGRPLPIRSDEWLVESSFILAQEKNNFPLSNEALGYGNTPLMMGLPVKHFLSIIKPALWGYYILDSERAFSWQWNFKIFPFLISSFLFLMLFTKNNFLISVFGSAWLFLSSAIQWWSINTEIFTYTFFIIISLMYVMYSVSKRLILVNGLIFIISAYSFATILYPAYQVPISYFILSLVIGYVVNQKNFKVLWREKFLKIAVLVGSLIVLIILGYLFYVKCSDTIKLMSNTVYPGKRNETGGGLNFISMFNDNFSWFVHETYFPPKWGNICELSSFLMLSPIVVVLVVYNYLKTKKVNALFISLLVFQFFIYIWLIKGFPEFLSKLTLLKTSPPHRTFFVFGFSNVVFTLLYLGQPKDMDFSASQQRSKVLVFIVIFCAAFGINFLLNRQADRFFSIVQIFNAAILFSILSWLLVYFKEAKIFQYLFLAGCFFFVASNALINPLSKGLSPYFDNKVYETVSTIRKKDPNAGWVVFGHMTAPEFLKAAGVNCFNGVQYAPPLEKLHVLDPNLESESVYNRYAHILFFPLIEGGDSVKFTLNQADLYTIQMDPCSPKLKQIGIKYFMFGYKPPDAEVRCMAPVKDGYGFFIYKRKDL
;
A
#
# COMPACT_ATOMS: atom_id res chain seq x y z
N MET A 1 4.69 -43.91 76.63
CA MET A 1 5.12 -44.81 75.55
C MET A 1 4.31 -44.43 74.37
N GLU A 2 4.79 -43.44 73.68
CA GLU A 2 4.07 -42.77 72.59
C GLU A 2 4.84 -42.99 71.31
N ASP A 3 4.11 -43.48 70.35
CA ASP A 3 4.59 -43.67 68.97
C ASP A 3 4.32 -42.47 68.17
N LEU A 4 5.35 -41.82 67.66
CA LEU A 4 5.27 -40.67 66.74
C LEU A 4 5.48 -41.18 65.31
N SER A 5 4.36 -41.36 64.57
CA SER A 5 4.38 -41.64 63.14
C SER A 5 4.44 -40.33 62.37
N THR A 6 5.62 -40.07 61.85
CA THR A 6 5.87 -38.92 60.96
C THR A 6 5.27 -39.19 59.54
N VAL A 7 4.22 -38.54 59.21
CA VAL A 7 3.65 -38.51 57.84
C VAL A 7 4.50 -37.58 56.96
N ALA A 8 5.30 -38.16 56.07
CA ALA A 8 6.02 -37.46 55.07
C ALA A 8 5.04 -37.01 53.96
N VAL A 9 4.69 -35.72 53.94
CA VAL A 9 3.98 -35.09 52.81
C VAL A 9 4.95 -34.94 51.65
N VAL A 10 4.85 -35.83 50.67
CA VAL A 10 5.55 -35.70 49.40
C VAL A 10 4.83 -34.61 48.56
N THR A 11 5.32 -33.39 48.65
CA THR A 11 4.93 -32.33 47.75
C THR A 11 5.51 -32.58 46.37
N ASN A 12 4.67 -33.12 45.49
CA ASN A 12 4.98 -33.33 44.09
C ASN A 12 5.03 -31.96 43.35
N HIS A 13 6.17 -31.27 43.44
CA HIS A 13 6.47 -30.12 42.59
C HIS A 13 6.76 -30.62 41.18
N GLN A 14 5.73 -30.94 40.41
CA GLN A 14 5.82 -30.93 38.97
C GLN A 14 6.06 -29.48 38.55
N SER A 15 7.30 -29.08 38.35
CA SER A 15 7.67 -27.90 37.60
C SER A 15 7.15 -28.08 36.18
N LYS A 16 5.91 -27.60 35.92
CA LYS A 16 5.46 -27.38 34.56
C LYS A 16 6.48 -26.46 33.89
N THR A 17 7.40 -27.03 33.12
CA THR A 17 8.23 -26.29 32.18
C THR A 17 7.26 -25.54 31.29
N ARG A 18 7.05 -24.26 31.57
CA ARG A 18 6.28 -23.39 30.68
C ARG A 18 6.96 -23.43 29.32
N HIS A 19 6.38 -24.16 28.37
CA HIS A 19 6.80 -24.09 26.99
C HIS A 19 6.76 -22.64 26.58
N PHE A 20 7.85 -22.13 26.06
CA PHE A 20 7.94 -20.78 25.52
C PHE A 20 7.11 -20.76 24.23
N GLU A 21 5.88 -20.28 24.32
CA GLU A 21 4.99 -20.08 23.18
C GLU A 21 5.14 -18.64 22.67
N LEU A 22 5.48 -18.49 21.40
CA LEU A 22 5.59 -17.18 20.74
C LEU A 22 4.21 -16.53 20.64
N ILE A 23 3.28 -17.18 19.98
CA ILE A 23 1.87 -16.78 19.89
C ILE A 23 1.03 -17.92 20.47
N ARG A 24 0.17 -17.61 21.41
CA ARG A 24 -0.76 -18.57 22.00
C ARG A 24 -2.03 -18.60 21.16
N PHE A 25 -2.22 -19.69 20.41
CA PHE A 25 -3.43 -19.95 19.65
C PHE A 25 -4.54 -20.52 20.55
N ASP A 26 -5.06 -19.69 21.46
CA ASP A 26 -6.23 -20.04 22.28
C ASP A 26 -7.54 -19.88 21.47
N LYS A 27 -8.68 -20.20 22.12
CA LYS A 27 -10.00 -20.13 21.49
C LYS A 27 -10.31 -18.73 20.92
N LYS A 28 -9.88 -17.64 21.61
CA LYS A 28 -10.15 -16.26 21.16
C LYS A 28 -9.35 -15.92 19.91
N VAL A 29 -8.08 -16.27 19.88
CA VAL A 29 -7.19 -16.06 18.71
C VAL A 29 -7.70 -16.84 17.51
N ASN A 30 -8.06 -18.13 17.71
CA ASN A 30 -8.61 -18.96 16.64
C ASN A 30 -9.94 -18.44 16.11
N ILE A 31 -10.81 -17.92 16.97
CA ILE A 31 -12.07 -17.28 16.55
C ILE A 31 -11.78 -16.03 15.73
N TYR A 32 -10.89 -15.14 16.16
CA TYR A 32 -10.56 -13.92 15.42
C TYR A 32 -10.03 -14.24 14.02
N VAL A 33 -9.04 -15.11 13.92
CA VAL A 33 -8.47 -15.53 12.64
C VAL A 33 -9.53 -16.25 11.78
N GLY A 34 -10.34 -17.12 12.39
CA GLY A 34 -11.41 -17.84 11.69
C GLY A 34 -12.48 -16.90 11.15
N VAL A 35 -12.89 -15.88 11.91
CA VAL A 35 -13.84 -14.84 11.44
C VAL A 35 -13.26 -14.04 10.28
N CYS A 36 -12.00 -13.60 10.38
CA CYS A 36 -11.35 -12.87 9.27
C CYS A 36 -11.27 -13.74 7.99
N LEU A 37 -10.92 -15.01 8.10
CA LEU A 37 -10.89 -15.92 6.96
C LEU A 37 -12.30 -16.17 6.41
N LEU A 38 -13.29 -16.39 7.26
CA LEU A 38 -14.68 -16.56 6.85
C LEU A 38 -15.19 -15.34 6.07
N LEU A 39 -14.93 -14.14 6.59
CA LEU A 39 -15.30 -12.89 5.91
C LEU A 39 -14.55 -12.73 4.59
N TYR A 40 -13.25 -13.06 4.54
CA TYR A 40 -12.49 -13.04 3.29
C TYR A 40 -13.15 -13.89 2.22
N PHE A 41 -13.44 -15.16 2.53
CA PHE A 41 -14.08 -16.07 1.55
C PHE A 41 -15.53 -15.66 1.23
N LEU A 42 -16.27 -15.14 2.22
CA LEU A 42 -17.62 -14.61 1.99
C LEU A 42 -17.60 -13.45 0.99
N PHE A 43 -16.66 -12.49 1.17
CA PHE A 43 -16.51 -11.37 0.26
C PHE A 43 -16.14 -11.83 -1.15
N VAL A 44 -15.23 -12.80 -1.27
CA VAL A 44 -14.86 -13.42 -2.56
C VAL A 44 -16.07 -14.07 -3.24
N VAL A 45 -16.84 -14.89 -2.52
CA VAL A 45 -18.03 -15.56 -3.04
C VAL A 45 -19.10 -14.54 -3.48
N CYS A 46 -19.32 -13.51 -2.68
CA CYS A 46 -20.26 -12.41 -2.96
C CYS A 46 -19.72 -11.41 -4.00
N LYS A 47 -18.45 -11.55 -4.45
CA LYS A 47 -17.77 -10.65 -5.38
C LYS A 47 -17.64 -9.22 -4.83
N TRP A 48 -17.61 -9.05 -3.50
CA TRP A 48 -17.48 -7.75 -2.84
C TRP A 48 -16.01 -7.31 -2.78
N HIS A 49 -15.78 -6.01 -2.99
CA HIS A 49 -14.45 -5.39 -2.92
C HIS A 49 -14.57 -3.89 -2.64
N ASN A 50 -13.45 -3.24 -2.35
CA ASN A 50 -13.41 -1.81 -2.04
C ASN A 50 -12.82 -0.95 -3.16
N SER A 51 -12.86 -1.42 -4.41
CA SER A 51 -12.37 -0.67 -5.56
C SER A 51 -13.35 0.43 -5.99
N SER A 52 -12.81 1.51 -6.54
CA SER A 52 -13.56 2.66 -7.08
C SER A 52 -13.95 2.50 -8.56
N ILE A 53 -14.02 1.28 -9.09
CA ILE A 53 -14.30 1.03 -10.52
C ILE A 53 -15.68 1.52 -10.99
N ALA A 54 -16.61 1.81 -10.06
CA ALA A 54 -17.88 2.44 -10.42
C ALA A 54 -17.72 3.81 -11.11
N LEU A 55 -16.53 4.45 -11.01
CA LEU A 55 -16.19 5.66 -11.77
C LEU A 55 -16.26 5.47 -13.27
N TRP A 56 -16.14 4.26 -13.78
CA TRP A 56 -16.28 3.99 -15.20
C TRP A 56 -17.67 4.28 -15.73
N ASN A 57 -18.72 4.20 -14.90
CA ASN A 57 -20.10 4.55 -15.31
C ASN A 57 -20.22 6.02 -15.69
N TRP A 58 -19.39 6.90 -15.10
CA TRP A 58 -19.37 8.35 -15.42
C TRP A 58 -18.34 8.67 -16.52
N ASN A 59 -17.15 8.04 -16.45
CA ASN A 59 -16.08 8.30 -17.41
C ASN A 59 -16.40 7.75 -18.80
N ILE A 60 -17.09 6.61 -18.89
CA ILE A 60 -17.54 5.96 -20.12
C ILE A 60 -19.05 5.75 -20.00
N ASN A 61 -19.78 6.84 -20.07
CA ASN A 61 -21.23 6.84 -19.89
C ASN A 61 -21.92 6.19 -21.11
N ASP A 62 -22.61 5.08 -20.88
CA ASP A 62 -23.38 4.33 -21.88
C ASP A 62 -24.90 4.54 -21.74
N GLY A 63 -25.32 5.52 -20.96
CA GLY A 63 -26.72 5.79 -20.62
C GLY A 63 -27.33 4.78 -19.64
N GLY A 64 -26.50 3.94 -19.01
CA GLY A 64 -26.91 3.00 -17.97
C GLY A 64 -26.93 3.61 -16.57
N ASP A 65 -27.10 2.73 -15.55
CA ASP A 65 -27.10 3.15 -14.16
C ASP A 65 -25.70 3.65 -13.71
N GLU A 66 -25.65 4.90 -13.25
CA GLU A 66 -24.42 5.52 -12.74
C GLU A 66 -23.87 4.84 -11.48
N ARG A 67 -24.69 4.10 -10.76
CA ARG A 67 -24.33 3.35 -9.56
C ARG A 67 -24.05 1.87 -9.82
N ARG A 68 -24.01 1.45 -11.07
CA ARG A 68 -23.72 0.05 -11.45
C ARG A 68 -22.44 -0.44 -10.76
N GLY A 69 -22.53 -1.57 -10.06
CA GLY A 69 -21.43 -2.14 -9.31
C GLY A 69 -21.11 -1.50 -7.95
N LEU A 70 -21.81 -0.40 -7.56
CA LEU A 70 -21.64 0.25 -6.26
C LEU A 70 -22.71 -0.24 -5.28
N VAL A 71 -22.30 -0.82 -4.16
CA VAL A 71 -23.21 -1.28 -3.09
C VAL A 71 -23.42 -0.17 -2.06
N ALA A 72 -22.33 0.47 -1.61
CA ALA A 72 -22.40 1.55 -0.61
C ALA A 72 -21.18 2.48 -0.73
N GLY A 73 -21.31 3.69 -0.17
CA GLY A 73 -20.23 4.68 -0.16
C GLY A 73 -20.13 5.47 -1.47
N ARG A 74 -18.95 6.05 -1.71
CA ARG A 74 -18.63 6.85 -2.90
C ARG A 74 -17.32 6.38 -3.51
N PRO A 75 -17.24 6.17 -4.83
CA PRO A 75 -15.98 5.89 -5.49
C PRO A 75 -15.10 7.14 -5.48
N LEU A 76 -13.77 6.97 -5.43
CA LEU A 76 -12.79 8.01 -5.19
C LEU A 76 -11.99 8.33 -6.46
N PRO A 77 -12.26 9.44 -7.18
CA PRO A 77 -11.53 9.84 -8.38
C PRO A 77 -10.02 9.98 -8.15
N ILE A 78 -9.61 10.51 -6.99
CA ILE A 78 -8.20 10.73 -6.64
C ILE A 78 -7.37 9.43 -6.63
N ARG A 79 -8.02 8.27 -6.50
CA ARG A 79 -7.35 6.96 -6.50
C ARG A 79 -7.20 6.37 -7.91
N SER A 80 -6.82 7.21 -8.88
CA SER A 80 -6.68 6.82 -10.28
C SER A 80 -5.72 5.63 -10.50
N ASP A 81 -4.63 5.53 -9.76
CA ASP A 81 -3.71 4.38 -9.84
C ASP A 81 -4.42 3.04 -9.60
N GLU A 82 -5.49 3.04 -8.80
CA GLU A 82 -6.26 1.84 -8.50
C GLU A 82 -7.31 1.55 -9.59
N TRP A 83 -8.31 2.45 -9.76
CA TRP A 83 -9.46 2.14 -10.60
C TRP A 83 -9.17 2.33 -12.09
N LEU A 84 -8.30 3.29 -12.44
CA LEU A 84 -7.95 3.57 -13.84
C LEU A 84 -6.82 2.65 -14.32
N VAL A 85 -5.74 2.49 -13.52
CA VAL A 85 -4.53 1.77 -13.97
C VAL A 85 -4.56 0.29 -13.55
N GLU A 86 -4.47 -0.02 -12.24
CA GLU A 86 -4.32 -1.40 -11.76
C GLU A 86 -5.47 -2.29 -12.21
N SER A 87 -6.73 -1.81 -12.03
CA SER A 87 -7.93 -2.57 -12.41
C SER A 87 -7.98 -2.86 -13.90
N SER A 88 -7.70 -1.86 -14.73
CA SER A 88 -7.71 -2.02 -16.20
C SER A 88 -6.59 -2.94 -16.68
N PHE A 89 -5.40 -2.84 -16.08
CA PHE A 89 -4.26 -3.68 -16.44
C PHE A 89 -4.46 -5.15 -16.07
N ILE A 90 -5.07 -5.41 -14.91
CA ILE A 90 -5.45 -6.75 -14.49
C ILE A 90 -6.43 -7.39 -15.50
N LEU A 91 -7.47 -6.64 -15.90
CA LEU A 91 -8.44 -7.11 -16.88
C LEU A 91 -7.79 -7.29 -18.26
N ALA A 92 -6.89 -6.39 -18.66
CA ALA A 92 -6.11 -6.55 -19.89
C ALA A 92 -5.29 -7.85 -19.89
N GLN A 93 -4.68 -8.20 -18.76
CA GLN A 93 -3.95 -9.46 -18.60
C GLN A 93 -4.89 -10.67 -18.71
N GLU A 94 -6.02 -10.62 -18.04
CA GLU A 94 -7.01 -11.69 -18.07
C GLU A 94 -7.57 -11.92 -19.50
N LYS A 95 -8.01 -10.85 -20.15
CA LYS A 95 -8.57 -10.92 -21.52
C LYS A 95 -7.55 -11.40 -22.57
N ASN A 96 -6.26 -11.23 -22.30
CA ASN A 96 -5.17 -11.73 -23.13
C ASN A 96 -4.58 -13.06 -22.61
N ASN A 97 -5.26 -13.75 -21.69
CA ASN A 97 -4.85 -15.08 -21.18
C ASN A 97 -3.54 -15.04 -20.39
N PHE A 98 -3.30 -13.96 -19.63
CA PHE A 98 -2.17 -13.77 -18.72
C PHE A 98 -0.79 -13.91 -19.38
N PRO A 99 -0.50 -13.19 -20.47
CA PRO A 99 0.78 -13.27 -21.16
C PRO A 99 1.92 -12.72 -20.32
N LEU A 100 3.14 -13.16 -20.61
CA LEU A 100 4.34 -12.66 -19.96
C LEU A 100 4.68 -11.21 -20.43
N SER A 101 4.43 -10.91 -21.69
CA SER A 101 4.55 -9.58 -22.30
C SER A 101 3.19 -9.14 -22.85
N ASN A 102 2.85 -7.86 -22.64
CA ASN A 102 1.61 -7.26 -23.13
C ASN A 102 1.88 -5.82 -23.55
N GLU A 103 1.96 -5.60 -24.87
CA GLU A 103 2.33 -4.31 -25.46
C GLU A 103 1.38 -3.16 -25.04
N ALA A 104 0.11 -3.47 -24.75
CA ALA A 104 -0.84 -2.47 -24.30
C ALA A 104 -0.46 -1.85 -22.92
N LEU A 105 0.34 -2.57 -22.12
CA LEU A 105 0.74 -2.16 -20.78
C LEU A 105 2.15 -1.56 -20.73
N GLY A 106 2.97 -1.84 -21.72
CA GLY A 106 4.33 -1.36 -21.80
C GLY A 106 5.29 -2.35 -22.44
N TYR A 107 6.54 -1.91 -22.65
CA TYR A 107 7.59 -2.70 -23.26
C TYR A 107 8.01 -3.90 -22.41
N GLY A 108 8.31 -5.00 -23.07
CA GLY A 108 8.91 -6.20 -22.46
C GLY A 108 7.98 -6.93 -21.49
N ASN A 109 8.57 -7.46 -20.42
CA ASN A 109 7.84 -8.23 -19.40
C ASN A 109 7.23 -7.34 -18.31
N THR A 110 6.68 -6.20 -18.72
CA THR A 110 5.96 -5.23 -17.87
C THR A 110 4.94 -5.89 -16.93
N PRO A 111 4.10 -6.85 -17.35
CA PRO A 111 3.13 -7.47 -16.44
C PRO A 111 3.77 -8.14 -15.24
N LEU A 112 4.84 -8.88 -15.43
CA LEU A 112 5.56 -9.54 -14.34
C LEU A 112 6.22 -8.52 -13.42
N MET A 113 6.81 -7.47 -13.99
CA MET A 113 7.47 -6.39 -13.25
C MET A 113 6.49 -5.58 -12.41
N MET A 114 5.29 -5.33 -12.89
CA MET A 114 4.22 -4.67 -12.13
C MET A 114 3.54 -5.56 -11.09
N GLY A 115 3.86 -6.86 -11.06
CA GLY A 115 3.22 -7.80 -10.15
C GLY A 115 1.80 -8.18 -10.55
N LEU A 116 1.43 -8.02 -11.82
CA LEU A 116 0.16 -8.45 -12.36
C LEU A 116 0.09 -10.00 -12.50
N PRO A 117 -1.11 -10.58 -12.62
CA PRO A 117 -1.24 -12.01 -12.86
C PRO A 117 -0.66 -12.41 -14.23
N VAL A 118 0.25 -13.38 -14.22
CA VAL A 118 0.93 -13.92 -15.40
C VAL A 118 1.01 -15.43 -15.29
N LYS A 119 0.83 -16.17 -16.39
CA LYS A 119 1.01 -17.63 -16.43
C LYS A 119 2.50 -18.01 -16.35
N HIS A 120 3.10 -17.70 -15.22
CA HIS A 120 4.50 -17.99 -14.92
C HIS A 120 4.67 -18.31 -13.44
N PHE A 121 5.54 -19.27 -13.08
CA PHE A 121 5.70 -19.71 -11.69
C PHE A 121 6.09 -18.57 -10.72
N LEU A 122 6.85 -17.57 -11.18
CA LEU A 122 7.21 -16.38 -10.39
C LEU A 122 5.98 -15.56 -9.96
N SER A 123 4.90 -15.57 -10.73
CA SER A 123 3.64 -14.92 -10.36
C SER A 123 2.80 -15.82 -9.44
N ILE A 124 2.85 -17.16 -9.62
CA ILE A 124 2.10 -18.13 -8.81
C ILE A 124 2.58 -18.16 -7.35
N ILE A 125 3.85 -17.80 -7.07
CA ILE A 125 4.36 -17.70 -5.69
C ILE A 125 3.63 -16.62 -4.88
N LYS A 126 2.96 -15.64 -5.52
CA LYS A 126 2.24 -14.54 -4.86
C LYS A 126 0.81 -14.94 -4.49
N PRO A 127 0.47 -15.14 -3.20
CA PRO A 127 -0.87 -15.59 -2.80
C PRO A 127 -2.00 -14.63 -3.16
N ALA A 128 -1.71 -13.34 -3.25
CA ALA A 128 -2.67 -12.33 -3.67
C ALA A 128 -3.24 -12.56 -5.07
N LEU A 129 -2.50 -13.26 -5.94
CA LEU A 129 -2.86 -13.51 -7.33
C LEU A 129 -3.54 -14.89 -7.57
N TRP A 130 -3.61 -15.74 -6.55
CA TRP A 130 -4.12 -17.12 -6.74
C TRP A 130 -5.54 -17.16 -7.30
N GLY A 131 -6.38 -16.19 -6.95
CA GLY A 131 -7.73 -16.10 -7.48
C GLY A 131 -7.80 -16.14 -9.00
N TYR A 132 -6.86 -15.51 -9.70
CA TYR A 132 -6.85 -15.43 -11.17
C TYR A 132 -6.53 -16.75 -11.87
N TYR A 133 -6.03 -17.74 -11.15
CA TYR A 133 -5.69 -19.05 -11.70
C TYR A 133 -6.76 -20.10 -11.44
N ILE A 134 -7.73 -19.84 -10.52
CA ILE A 134 -8.69 -20.85 -10.06
C ILE A 134 -10.15 -20.36 -10.03
N LEU A 135 -10.41 -19.05 -10.14
CA LEU A 135 -11.75 -18.48 -10.05
C LEU A 135 -12.11 -17.71 -11.34
N ASP A 136 -13.38 -17.36 -11.48
CA ASP A 136 -13.83 -16.42 -12.51
C ASP A 136 -13.34 -15.00 -12.25
N SER A 137 -13.38 -14.15 -13.28
CA SER A 137 -12.88 -12.76 -13.27
C SER A 137 -13.31 -11.95 -12.06
N GLU A 138 -14.60 -11.97 -11.73
CA GLU A 138 -15.16 -11.13 -10.68
C GLU A 138 -14.76 -11.62 -9.28
N ARG A 139 -14.72 -12.97 -9.08
CA ARG A 139 -14.25 -13.55 -7.82
C ARG A 139 -12.73 -13.43 -7.68
N ALA A 140 -11.98 -13.55 -8.77
CA ALA A 140 -10.53 -13.35 -8.80
C ALA A 140 -10.17 -11.91 -8.43
N PHE A 141 -10.87 -10.93 -8.98
CA PHE A 141 -10.73 -9.52 -8.63
C PHE A 141 -11.05 -9.28 -7.15
N SER A 142 -12.16 -9.85 -6.67
CA SER A 142 -12.52 -9.78 -5.25
C SER A 142 -11.46 -10.44 -4.35
N TRP A 143 -10.87 -11.57 -4.76
CA TRP A 143 -9.79 -12.25 -4.05
C TRP A 143 -8.61 -11.30 -3.82
N GLN A 144 -8.09 -10.66 -4.85
CA GLN A 144 -6.94 -9.77 -4.75
C GLN A 144 -7.26 -8.53 -3.90
N TRP A 145 -8.42 -7.90 -4.10
CA TRP A 145 -8.80 -6.72 -3.30
C TRP A 145 -8.98 -7.04 -1.83
N ASN A 146 -9.61 -8.15 -1.51
CA ASN A 146 -9.77 -8.57 -0.11
C ASN A 146 -8.49 -9.11 0.51
N PHE A 147 -7.50 -9.51 -0.29
CA PHE A 147 -6.16 -9.84 0.20
C PHE A 147 -5.47 -8.62 0.83
N LYS A 148 -5.78 -7.43 0.36
CA LYS A 148 -5.31 -6.16 0.93
C LYS A 148 -5.98 -5.84 2.30
N ILE A 149 -7.08 -6.48 2.67
CA ILE A 149 -7.87 -6.21 3.89
C ILE A 149 -7.64 -7.31 4.95
N PHE A 150 -8.15 -8.51 4.69
CA PHE A 150 -8.20 -9.58 5.70
C PHE A 150 -6.84 -10.15 6.07
N PRO A 151 -5.93 -10.48 5.14
CA PRO A 151 -4.56 -10.85 5.47
C PRO A 151 -3.80 -9.75 6.22
N PHE A 152 -4.05 -8.46 5.94
CA PHE A 152 -3.48 -7.36 6.72
C PHE A 152 -3.99 -7.42 8.17
N LEU A 153 -5.30 -7.57 8.40
CA LEU A 153 -5.89 -7.69 9.73
C LEU A 153 -5.34 -8.90 10.49
N ILE A 154 -5.24 -10.06 9.84
CA ILE A 154 -4.69 -11.28 10.44
C ILE A 154 -3.21 -11.10 10.78
N SER A 155 -2.40 -10.65 9.84
CA SER A 155 -0.95 -10.55 10.01
C SER A 155 -0.56 -9.49 11.05
N SER A 156 -1.21 -8.32 11.03
CA SER A 156 -1.00 -7.27 12.04
C SER A 156 -1.45 -7.70 13.43
N PHE A 157 -2.58 -8.40 13.54
CA PHE A 157 -3.05 -8.99 14.80
C PHE A 157 -2.04 -9.99 15.35
N LEU A 158 -1.59 -10.95 14.55
CA LEU A 158 -0.61 -11.95 14.98
C LEU A 158 0.75 -11.33 15.33
N PHE A 159 1.19 -10.32 14.56
CA PHE A 159 2.37 -9.53 14.88
C PHE A 159 2.24 -8.86 16.25
N LEU A 160 1.12 -8.23 16.53
CA LEU A 160 0.87 -7.59 17.82
C LEU A 160 0.76 -8.63 18.95
N MET A 161 0.13 -9.79 18.74
CA MET A 161 0.14 -10.89 19.72
C MET A 161 1.57 -11.29 20.11
N LEU A 162 2.46 -11.42 19.13
CA LEU A 162 3.87 -11.76 19.34
C LEU A 162 4.59 -10.70 20.19
N PHE A 163 4.43 -9.43 19.87
CA PHE A 163 5.18 -8.34 20.48
C PHE A 163 4.54 -7.77 21.76
N THR A 164 3.25 -7.99 21.99
CA THR A 164 2.53 -7.58 23.23
C THR A 164 2.39 -8.69 24.25
N LYS A 165 3.18 -9.77 24.12
CA LYS A 165 3.14 -10.94 25.03
C LYS A 165 1.75 -11.58 25.10
N ASN A 166 1.11 -11.77 23.95
CA ASN A 166 -0.22 -12.36 23.80
C ASN A 166 -1.34 -11.55 24.46
N ASN A 167 -1.26 -10.22 24.43
CA ASN A 167 -2.35 -9.35 24.85
C ASN A 167 -3.41 -9.25 23.76
N PHE A 168 -4.44 -10.10 23.86
CA PHE A 168 -5.49 -10.21 22.85
C PHE A 168 -6.20 -8.87 22.58
N LEU A 169 -6.58 -8.14 23.64
CA LEU A 169 -7.33 -6.88 23.49
C LEU A 169 -6.53 -5.81 22.73
N ILE A 170 -5.27 -5.60 23.11
CA ILE A 170 -4.38 -4.65 22.44
C ILE A 170 -4.11 -5.09 21.00
N SER A 171 -4.02 -6.39 20.73
CA SER A 171 -3.74 -6.91 19.39
C SER A 171 -4.94 -6.75 18.43
N VAL A 172 -6.16 -7.03 18.88
CA VAL A 172 -7.38 -6.79 18.08
C VAL A 172 -7.56 -5.30 17.82
N PHE A 173 -7.50 -4.50 18.88
CA PHE A 173 -7.63 -3.05 18.77
C PHE A 173 -6.54 -2.47 17.87
N GLY A 174 -5.28 -2.89 18.05
CA GLY A 174 -4.14 -2.38 17.30
C GLY A 174 -4.21 -2.74 15.82
N SER A 175 -4.67 -3.95 15.46
CA SER A 175 -4.86 -4.31 14.06
C SER A 175 -5.97 -3.45 13.41
N ALA A 176 -7.06 -3.18 14.13
CA ALA A 176 -8.11 -2.29 13.67
C ALA A 176 -7.63 -0.83 13.56
N TRP A 177 -6.87 -0.32 14.53
CA TRP A 177 -6.29 1.02 14.47
C TRP A 177 -5.35 1.18 13.29
N LEU A 178 -4.41 0.25 13.09
CA LEU A 178 -3.50 0.27 11.93
C LEU A 178 -4.30 0.28 10.62
N PHE A 179 -5.28 -0.62 10.48
CA PHE A 179 -6.07 -0.73 9.26
C PHE A 179 -6.93 0.52 9.01
N LEU A 180 -7.59 1.06 10.04
CA LEU A 180 -8.48 2.23 9.92
C LEU A 180 -7.72 3.56 9.99
N SER A 181 -6.39 3.58 10.06
CA SER A 181 -5.63 4.83 9.97
C SER A 181 -5.88 5.52 8.62
N SER A 182 -5.99 6.85 8.65
CA SER A 182 -6.25 7.69 7.48
C SER A 182 -5.32 7.33 6.30
N ALA A 183 -4.00 7.26 6.55
CA ALA A 183 -3.01 6.90 5.53
C ALA A 183 -3.29 5.53 4.90
N ILE A 184 -3.64 4.50 5.69
CA ILE A 184 -3.94 3.16 5.16
C ILE A 184 -5.20 3.17 4.31
N GLN A 185 -6.23 3.92 4.70
CA GLN A 185 -7.49 3.96 3.94
C GLN A 185 -7.33 4.74 2.62
N TRP A 186 -6.64 5.87 2.60
CA TRP A 186 -6.38 6.61 1.37
C TRP A 186 -5.37 5.91 0.43
N TRP A 187 -4.40 5.15 0.99
CA TRP A 187 -3.42 4.36 0.25
C TRP A 187 -3.70 2.85 0.32
N SER A 188 -4.96 2.44 0.35
CA SER A 188 -5.36 1.04 0.57
C SER A 188 -4.78 0.06 -0.46
N ILE A 189 -4.39 0.52 -1.64
CA ILE A 189 -3.68 -0.24 -2.67
C ILE A 189 -2.35 -0.81 -2.16
N ASN A 190 -1.68 -0.12 -1.24
CA ASN A 190 -0.35 -0.47 -0.75
C ASN A 190 -0.34 -1.32 0.53
N THR A 191 -1.49 -1.72 1.07
CA THR A 191 -1.56 -2.48 2.34
C THR A 191 -0.89 -3.85 2.26
N GLU A 192 -0.80 -4.42 1.09
CA GLU A 192 -0.15 -5.72 0.84
C GLU A 192 1.33 -5.72 1.28
N ILE A 193 2.05 -4.62 1.12
CA ILE A 193 3.46 -4.51 1.53
C ILE A 193 3.63 -4.72 3.05
N PHE A 194 2.69 -4.20 3.86
CA PHE A 194 2.70 -4.38 5.31
C PHE A 194 2.27 -5.78 5.72
N THR A 195 1.36 -6.39 4.99
CA THR A 195 0.95 -7.79 5.18
C THR A 195 2.17 -8.70 5.09
N TYR A 196 2.96 -8.59 4.02
CA TYR A 196 4.19 -9.37 3.88
C TYR A 196 5.25 -8.98 4.93
N THR A 197 5.35 -7.71 5.29
CA THR A 197 6.25 -7.25 6.37
C THR A 197 5.96 -8.00 7.68
N PHE A 198 4.71 -8.07 8.09
CA PHE A 198 4.32 -8.77 9.31
C PHE A 198 4.60 -10.27 9.23
N PHE A 199 4.28 -10.91 8.10
CA PHE A 199 4.57 -12.33 7.92
C PHE A 199 6.07 -12.64 7.89
N ILE A 200 6.91 -11.77 7.31
CA ILE A 200 8.37 -11.86 7.37
C ILE A 200 8.84 -11.88 8.83
N ILE A 201 8.39 -10.91 9.63
CA ILE A 201 8.80 -10.79 11.03
C ILE A 201 8.32 -12.01 11.84
N ILE A 202 7.04 -12.38 11.74
CA ILE A 202 6.46 -13.51 12.46
C ILE A 202 7.20 -14.79 12.11
N SER A 203 7.34 -15.09 10.82
CA SER A 203 7.96 -16.33 10.35
C SER A 203 9.44 -16.41 10.76
N LEU A 204 10.18 -15.30 10.67
CA LEU A 204 11.56 -15.24 11.14
C LEU A 204 11.66 -15.51 12.64
N MET A 205 10.77 -14.93 13.47
CA MET A 205 10.74 -15.20 14.91
C MET A 205 10.41 -16.67 15.20
N TYR A 206 9.49 -17.27 14.45
CA TYR A 206 9.19 -18.70 14.60
C TYR A 206 10.36 -19.60 14.18
N VAL A 207 11.06 -19.29 13.11
CA VAL A 207 12.29 -20.02 12.73
C VAL A 207 13.34 -19.92 13.82
N MET A 208 13.54 -18.74 14.40
CA MET A 208 14.57 -18.51 15.42
C MET A 208 14.22 -19.12 16.78
N TYR A 209 12.97 -18.99 17.23
CA TYR A 209 12.59 -19.31 18.62
C TYR A 209 11.73 -20.57 18.79
N SER A 210 11.22 -21.19 17.72
CA SER A 210 10.50 -22.45 17.85
C SER A 210 11.44 -23.61 18.18
N VAL A 211 10.91 -24.60 18.90
CA VAL A 211 11.56 -25.90 19.14
C VAL A 211 10.91 -27.01 18.34
N SER A 212 9.78 -26.77 17.71
CA SER A 212 9.07 -27.72 16.85
C SER A 212 9.67 -27.68 15.44
N LYS A 213 10.21 -28.80 14.99
CA LYS A 213 10.77 -28.96 13.63
C LYS A 213 9.73 -28.60 12.56
N ARG A 214 8.48 -29.04 12.73
CA ARG A 214 7.38 -28.72 11.80
C ARG A 214 7.14 -27.21 11.70
N LEU A 215 7.09 -26.51 12.84
CA LEU A 215 6.89 -25.06 12.83
C LEU A 215 8.07 -24.32 12.24
N ILE A 216 9.31 -24.78 12.44
CA ILE A 216 10.51 -24.20 11.82
C ILE A 216 10.41 -24.30 10.29
N LEU A 217 10.07 -25.49 9.74
CA LEU A 217 9.97 -25.70 8.30
C LEU A 217 8.82 -24.91 7.67
N VAL A 218 7.63 -24.96 8.27
CA VAL A 218 6.44 -24.22 7.76
C VAL A 218 6.71 -22.72 7.75
N ASN A 219 7.30 -22.18 8.82
CA ASN A 219 7.63 -20.75 8.86
C ASN A 219 8.80 -20.38 7.94
N GLY A 220 9.73 -21.31 7.66
CA GLY A 220 10.72 -21.12 6.60
C GLY A 220 10.06 -20.92 5.21
N LEU A 221 9.04 -21.72 4.89
CA LEU A 221 8.28 -21.56 3.65
C LEU A 221 7.48 -20.24 3.62
N ILE A 222 6.79 -19.90 4.72
CA ILE A 222 6.06 -18.61 4.83
C ILE A 222 7.04 -17.44 4.67
N PHE A 223 8.24 -17.53 5.23
CA PHE A 223 9.29 -16.52 5.09
C PHE A 223 9.70 -16.34 3.62
N ILE A 224 9.96 -17.44 2.88
CA ILE A 224 10.31 -17.39 1.45
C ILE A 224 9.20 -16.71 0.64
N ILE A 225 7.94 -17.16 0.79
CA ILE A 225 6.80 -16.61 0.06
C ILE A 225 6.63 -15.12 0.35
N SER A 226 6.68 -14.74 1.63
CA SER A 226 6.47 -13.36 2.06
C SER A 226 7.62 -12.45 1.65
N ALA A 227 8.88 -12.89 1.79
CA ALA A 227 10.06 -12.12 1.41
C ALA A 227 10.15 -11.94 -0.11
N TYR A 228 9.85 -12.99 -0.90
CA TYR A 228 9.78 -12.89 -2.36
C TYR A 228 8.65 -11.93 -2.79
N SER A 229 7.45 -12.09 -2.24
CA SER A 229 6.31 -11.23 -2.56
C SER A 229 6.60 -9.78 -2.18
N PHE A 230 7.17 -9.52 -1.00
CA PHE A 230 7.61 -8.20 -0.58
C PHE A 230 8.64 -7.60 -1.56
N ALA A 231 9.69 -8.35 -1.91
CA ALA A 231 10.75 -7.86 -2.80
C ALA A 231 10.22 -7.52 -4.20
N THR A 232 9.28 -8.31 -4.72
CA THR A 232 8.74 -8.16 -6.08
C THR A 232 7.52 -7.23 -6.20
N ILE A 233 7.17 -6.47 -5.15
CA ILE A 233 6.27 -5.29 -5.27
C ILE A 233 6.99 -4.18 -6.05
N LEU A 234 8.33 -4.13 -6.01
CA LEU A 234 9.18 -3.15 -6.71
C LEU A 234 8.82 -1.68 -6.41
N TYR A 235 8.49 -1.39 -5.17
CA TYR A 235 8.26 -0.04 -4.70
C TYR A 235 9.28 0.38 -3.63
N PRO A 236 10.55 0.66 -4.03
CA PRO A 236 11.66 0.95 -3.11
C PRO A 236 11.36 2.10 -2.15
N ALA A 237 10.50 3.03 -2.57
CA ALA A 237 10.09 4.18 -1.75
C ALA A 237 9.52 3.79 -0.38
N TYR A 238 8.82 2.65 -0.29
CA TYR A 238 8.36 2.07 0.98
C TYR A 238 9.25 0.94 1.46
N GLN A 239 9.76 0.10 0.56
CA GLN A 239 10.50 -1.11 0.92
C GLN A 239 11.78 -0.81 1.70
N VAL A 240 12.53 0.23 1.32
CA VAL A 240 13.77 0.59 2.00
C VAL A 240 13.53 1.01 3.45
N PRO A 241 12.68 2.00 3.78
CA PRO A 241 12.42 2.35 5.18
C PRO A 241 11.72 1.24 5.96
N ILE A 242 10.86 0.41 5.32
CA ILE A 242 10.27 -0.78 5.96
C ILE A 242 11.35 -1.81 6.31
N SER A 243 12.36 -2.01 5.47
CA SER A 243 13.46 -2.93 5.77
C SER A 243 14.25 -2.51 7.02
N TYR A 244 14.48 -1.21 7.21
CA TYR A 244 15.05 -0.68 8.46
C TYR A 244 14.13 -0.90 9.65
N PHE A 245 12.81 -0.76 9.47
CA PHE A 245 11.83 -1.04 10.50
C PHE A 245 11.83 -2.52 10.90
N ILE A 246 11.85 -3.45 9.93
CA ILE A 246 11.98 -4.90 10.18
C ILE A 246 13.25 -5.17 10.98
N LEU A 247 14.38 -4.63 10.54
CA LEU A 247 15.67 -4.82 11.19
C LEU A 247 15.65 -4.34 12.65
N SER A 248 15.09 -3.16 12.90
CA SER A 248 14.99 -2.62 14.27
C SER A 248 14.12 -3.48 15.18
N LEU A 249 12.99 -3.99 14.68
CA LEU A 249 12.12 -4.89 15.45
C LEU A 249 12.79 -6.22 15.76
N VAL A 250 13.47 -6.81 14.78
CA VAL A 250 14.17 -8.09 14.94
C VAL A 250 15.30 -7.95 15.94
N ILE A 251 16.18 -6.96 15.78
CA ILE A 251 17.30 -6.70 16.71
C ILE A 251 16.75 -6.43 18.12
N GLY A 252 15.78 -5.51 18.24
CA GLY A 252 15.20 -5.16 19.51
C GLY A 252 14.54 -6.34 20.22
N TYR A 253 13.84 -7.20 19.47
CA TYR A 253 13.23 -8.41 20.02
C TYR A 253 14.29 -9.41 20.49
N VAL A 254 15.28 -9.72 19.67
CA VAL A 254 16.36 -10.68 19.99
C VAL A 254 17.15 -10.24 21.21
N VAL A 255 17.54 -8.97 21.30
CA VAL A 255 18.29 -8.44 22.44
C VAL A 255 17.44 -8.39 23.71
N ASN A 256 16.13 -8.14 23.58
CA ASN A 256 15.21 -8.07 24.71
C ASN A 256 14.84 -9.46 25.27
N GLN A 257 14.85 -10.49 24.40
CA GLN A 257 14.58 -11.88 24.79
C GLN A 257 15.84 -12.53 25.34
N LYS A 258 16.05 -12.46 26.67
CA LYS A 258 17.23 -13.02 27.32
C LYS A 258 17.35 -14.56 27.26
N ASN A 259 16.42 -15.25 26.59
CA ASN A 259 16.40 -16.71 26.52
C ASN A 259 17.19 -17.26 25.32
N PHE A 260 18.50 -16.97 25.30
CA PHE A 260 19.41 -17.45 24.25
C PHE A 260 19.48 -18.99 24.16
N LYS A 261 19.15 -19.72 25.22
CA LYS A 261 19.13 -21.20 25.22
C LYS A 261 18.14 -21.76 24.18
N VAL A 262 17.04 -21.05 23.92
CA VAL A 262 16.05 -21.50 22.92
C VAL A 262 16.58 -21.35 21.48
N LEU A 263 17.42 -20.35 21.23
CA LEU A 263 18.07 -20.19 19.92
C LEU A 263 18.97 -21.39 19.57
N TRP A 264 19.66 -21.96 20.56
CA TRP A 264 20.56 -23.08 20.35
C TRP A 264 19.86 -24.43 20.22
N ARG A 265 18.57 -24.54 20.61
CA ARG A 265 17.79 -25.76 20.35
C ARG A 265 17.49 -25.85 18.85
N GLU A 266 17.66 -27.05 18.29
CA GLU A 266 17.49 -27.34 16.85
C GLU A 266 18.33 -26.40 15.94
N LYS A 267 19.50 -25.93 16.43
CA LYS A 267 20.31 -24.90 15.76
C LYS A 267 20.67 -25.27 14.31
N PHE A 268 21.02 -26.53 14.05
CA PHE A 268 21.38 -26.97 12.71
C PHE A 268 20.22 -26.88 11.74
N LEU A 269 18.99 -27.27 12.18
CA LEU A 269 17.79 -27.14 11.37
C LEU A 269 17.45 -25.67 11.12
N LYS A 270 17.52 -24.82 12.15
CA LYS A 270 17.27 -23.38 12.03
C LYS A 270 18.24 -22.70 11.06
N ILE A 271 19.54 -22.99 11.18
CA ILE A 271 20.56 -22.49 10.26
C ILE A 271 20.29 -23.02 8.84
N ALA A 272 20.03 -24.30 8.68
CA ALA A 272 19.73 -24.90 7.39
C ALA A 272 18.49 -24.25 6.73
N VAL A 273 17.43 -23.98 7.50
CA VAL A 273 16.23 -23.30 6.99
C VAL A 273 16.53 -21.85 6.61
N LEU A 274 17.27 -21.09 7.43
CA LEU A 274 17.63 -19.70 7.14
C LEU A 274 18.52 -19.60 5.90
N VAL A 275 19.58 -20.42 5.85
CA VAL A 275 20.51 -20.45 4.70
C VAL A 275 19.80 -20.96 3.46
N GLY A 276 19.02 -22.04 3.57
CA GLY A 276 18.23 -22.57 2.45
C GLY A 276 17.19 -21.55 1.94
N SER A 277 16.52 -20.84 2.85
CA SER A 277 15.60 -19.76 2.46
C SER A 277 16.32 -18.64 1.70
N LEU A 278 17.50 -18.24 2.17
CA LEU A 278 18.29 -17.21 1.50
C LEU A 278 18.72 -17.65 0.10
N ILE A 279 19.20 -18.90 -0.04
CA ILE A 279 19.56 -19.47 -1.35
C ILE A 279 18.37 -19.47 -2.31
N VAL A 280 17.17 -19.94 -1.84
CA VAL A 280 15.97 -19.94 -2.65
C VAL A 280 15.57 -18.52 -3.06
N LEU A 281 15.64 -17.55 -2.15
CA LEU A 281 15.32 -16.16 -2.45
C LEU A 281 16.30 -15.56 -3.46
N ILE A 282 17.60 -15.87 -3.37
CA ILE A 282 18.61 -15.44 -4.36
C ILE A 282 18.28 -16.04 -5.74
N ILE A 283 17.96 -17.33 -5.80
CA ILE A 283 17.59 -18.00 -7.05
C ILE A 283 16.31 -17.36 -7.66
N LEU A 284 15.25 -17.18 -6.85
CA LEU A 284 14.02 -16.54 -7.32
C LEU A 284 14.24 -15.10 -7.78
N GLY A 285 15.05 -14.34 -7.05
CA GLY A 285 15.44 -12.97 -7.42
C GLY A 285 16.24 -12.93 -8.72
N TYR A 286 17.17 -13.84 -8.90
CA TYR A 286 17.94 -13.98 -10.13
C TYR A 286 17.05 -14.35 -11.33
N LEU A 287 16.17 -15.33 -11.17
CA LEU A 287 15.23 -15.72 -12.22
C LEU A 287 14.27 -14.59 -12.59
N PHE A 288 13.78 -13.83 -11.58
CA PHE A 288 13.00 -12.63 -11.82
C PHE A 288 13.78 -11.57 -12.58
N TYR A 289 15.03 -11.29 -12.16
CA TYR A 289 15.91 -10.33 -12.84
C TYR A 289 16.17 -10.71 -14.28
N VAL A 290 16.53 -11.97 -14.56
CA VAL A 290 16.76 -12.44 -15.92
C VAL A 290 15.53 -12.26 -16.80
N LYS A 291 14.33 -12.56 -16.26
CA LYS A 291 13.08 -12.38 -17.02
C LYS A 291 12.73 -10.92 -17.27
N CYS A 292 13.00 -10.03 -16.33
CA CYS A 292 12.64 -8.62 -16.43
C CYS A 292 13.80 -7.70 -16.83
N SER A 293 14.99 -8.25 -17.17
CA SER A 293 16.23 -7.50 -17.37
C SER A 293 16.09 -6.34 -18.37
N ASP A 294 15.42 -6.58 -19.50
CA ASP A 294 15.26 -5.57 -20.54
C ASP A 294 14.33 -4.45 -20.11
N THR A 295 13.19 -4.80 -19.46
CA THR A 295 12.28 -3.82 -18.88
C THR A 295 12.96 -3.04 -17.76
N ILE A 296 13.74 -3.69 -16.88
CA ILE A 296 14.49 -3.03 -15.80
C ILE A 296 15.53 -2.06 -16.36
N LYS A 297 16.30 -2.48 -17.39
CA LYS A 297 17.31 -1.62 -18.06
C LYS A 297 16.63 -0.40 -18.69
N LEU A 298 15.52 -0.61 -19.40
CA LEU A 298 14.76 0.47 -19.99
C LEU A 298 14.30 1.46 -18.94
N MET A 299 13.56 0.98 -17.92
CA MET A 299 13.02 1.83 -16.86
C MET A 299 14.08 2.58 -16.05
N SER A 300 15.24 1.97 -15.81
CA SER A 300 16.33 2.65 -15.11
C SER A 300 17.01 3.76 -15.93
N ASN A 301 16.79 3.78 -17.26
CA ASN A 301 17.31 4.81 -18.16
C ASN A 301 16.25 5.84 -18.59
N THR A 302 15.01 5.70 -18.13
CA THR A 302 13.96 6.70 -18.41
C THR A 302 14.24 8.01 -17.68
N VAL A 303 13.68 9.10 -18.19
CA VAL A 303 13.70 10.42 -17.52
C VAL A 303 12.86 10.39 -16.23
N TYR A 304 11.75 9.62 -16.25
CA TYR A 304 10.86 9.44 -15.10
C TYR A 304 10.28 8.01 -15.09
N PRO A 305 10.25 7.31 -13.95
CA PRO A 305 10.86 7.65 -12.66
C PRO A 305 12.40 7.59 -12.66
N GLY A 306 13.01 6.90 -13.62
CA GLY A 306 14.44 6.87 -13.90
C GLY A 306 15.33 6.57 -12.70
N LYS A 307 16.49 7.20 -12.71
CA LYS A 307 17.46 7.11 -11.59
C LYS A 307 17.12 8.16 -10.54
N ARG A 308 16.17 7.86 -9.65
CA ARG A 308 15.92 8.74 -8.50
C ARG A 308 17.17 8.91 -7.64
N ASN A 309 17.44 10.14 -7.24
CA ASN A 309 18.56 10.49 -6.38
C ASN A 309 18.13 11.52 -5.33
N GLU A 310 17.28 11.06 -4.40
CA GLU A 310 16.79 11.89 -3.30
C GLU A 310 17.90 12.07 -2.25
N THR A 311 17.96 13.25 -1.68
CA THR A 311 18.80 13.56 -0.52
C THR A 311 17.98 13.72 0.76
N GLY A 312 16.65 13.60 0.67
CA GLY A 312 15.76 13.78 1.82
C GLY A 312 15.59 15.25 2.22
N GLY A 313 15.09 15.44 3.45
CA GLY A 313 14.84 16.77 3.99
C GLY A 313 13.54 17.41 3.52
N GLY A 314 13.28 18.62 4.00
CA GLY A 314 12.17 19.46 3.58
C GLY A 314 10.82 19.22 4.28
N LEU A 315 10.65 18.14 5.05
CA LEU A 315 9.44 17.94 5.84
C LEU A 315 9.50 18.83 7.10
N ASN A 316 8.40 19.51 7.37
CA ASN A 316 8.28 20.27 8.61
C ASN A 316 7.84 19.36 9.76
N PHE A 317 8.47 19.48 10.95
CA PHE A 317 8.07 18.72 12.15
C PHE A 317 6.58 18.87 12.47
N ILE A 318 6.03 20.08 12.33
CA ILE A 318 4.63 20.35 12.67
C ILE A 318 3.68 19.60 11.73
N SER A 319 4.04 19.43 10.45
CA SER A 319 3.25 18.67 9.47
C SER A 319 3.08 17.19 9.84
N MET A 320 3.91 16.67 10.74
CA MET A 320 3.74 15.29 11.25
C MET A 320 2.42 15.07 12.01
N PHE A 321 1.78 16.15 12.46
CA PHE A 321 0.52 16.14 13.20
C PHE A 321 -0.72 16.43 12.33
N ASN A 322 -0.60 16.41 11.01
CA ASN A 322 -1.70 16.71 10.09
C ASN A 322 -2.95 15.84 10.35
N ASP A 323 -2.76 14.60 10.80
CA ASP A 323 -3.85 13.66 11.09
C ASP A 323 -4.77 14.14 12.24
N ASN A 324 -4.33 15.11 13.05
CA ASN A 324 -5.21 15.76 14.03
C ASN A 324 -6.44 16.40 13.39
N PHE A 325 -6.37 16.74 12.10
CA PHE A 325 -7.44 17.32 11.31
C PHE A 325 -8.18 16.31 10.42
N SER A 326 -7.87 15.00 10.50
CA SER A 326 -8.46 13.97 9.64
C SER A 326 -10.00 13.95 9.65
N TRP A 327 -10.62 14.32 10.76
CA TRP A 327 -12.09 14.44 10.89
C TRP A 327 -12.71 15.59 10.10
N PHE A 328 -11.94 16.60 9.76
CA PHE A 328 -12.41 17.81 9.11
C PHE A 328 -12.09 17.87 7.64
N VAL A 329 -11.29 16.93 7.13
CA VAL A 329 -10.85 16.90 5.74
C VAL A 329 -11.47 15.72 4.99
N HIS A 330 -11.82 15.96 3.74
CA HIS A 330 -12.28 14.94 2.80
C HIS A 330 -11.87 15.31 1.38
N GLU A 331 -12.15 14.48 0.38
CA GLU A 331 -11.61 14.61 -0.99
C GLU A 331 -11.84 16.00 -1.61
N THR A 332 -12.97 16.65 -1.33
CA THR A 332 -13.31 17.98 -1.87
C THR A 332 -13.10 19.13 -0.90
N TYR A 333 -12.70 18.85 0.35
CA TYR A 333 -12.48 19.86 1.37
C TYR A 333 -11.21 19.56 2.16
N PHE A 334 -10.09 20.11 1.69
CA PHE A 334 -8.78 20.06 2.33
C PHE A 334 -7.96 21.30 1.96
N PRO A 335 -6.91 21.66 2.73
CA PRO A 335 -6.08 22.81 2.42
C PRO A 335 -5.35 22.64 1.08
N PRO A 336 -5.53 23.55 0.08
CA PRO A 336 -4.91 23.41 -1.24
C PRO A 336 -3.38 23.32 -1.19
N LYS A 337 -2.74 24.02 -0.24
CA LYS A 337 -1.28 23.96 -0.04
C LYS A 337 -0.74 22.58 0.35
N TRP A 338 -1.59 21.70 0.82
CA TRP A 338 -1.17 20.36 1.26
C TRP A 338 -1.22 19.34 0.10
N GLY A 339 -1.40 19.81 -1.13
CA GLY A 339 -1.41 18.99 -2.33
C GLY A 339 -2.74 18.31 -2.57
N ASN A 340 -2.89 17.07 -2.13
CA ASN A 340 -4.13 16.32 -2.22
C ASN A 340 -4.37 15.49 -0.93
N ILE A 341 -5.58 14.95 -0.81
CA ILE A 341 -5.99 14.24 0.42
C ILE A 341 -5.18 12.96 0.66
N CYS A 342 -4.70 12.26 -0.37
CA CYS A 342 -3.87 11.08 -0.22
C CYS A 342 -2.50 11.45 0.35
N GLU A 343 -1.86 12.49 -0.18
CA GLU A 343 -0.55 12.98 0.30
C GLU A 343 -0.64 13.60 1.70
N LEU A 344 -1.80 14.17 2.04
CA LEU A 344 -2.10 14.71 3.36
C LEU A 344 -2.27 13.62 4.40
N SER A 345 -2.85 12.48 4.03
CA SER A 345 -3.21 11.41 4.95
C SER A 345 -1.99 10.88 5.71
N SER A 346 -2.14 10.70 7.01
CA SER A 346 -1.06 10.28 7.88
C SER A 346 -1.57 9.35 9.00
N PHE A 347 -0.88 9.32 10.12
CA PHE A 347 -1.23 8.50 11.28
C PHE A 347 -1.32 9.38 12.52
N LEU A 348 -2.24 9.07 13.42
CA LEU A 348 -2.35 9.76 14.70
C LEU A 348 -1.04 9.64 15.50
N MET A 349 -0.36 10.76 15.71
CA MET A 349 1.02 10.82 16.21
C MET A 349 1.06 10.89 17.74
N LEU A 350 0.82 9.79 18.43
CA LEU A 350 0.89 9.70 19.90
C LEU A 350 2.29 9.31 20.44
N SER A 351 3.20 8.88 19.56
CA SER A 351 4.52 8.41 19.98
C SER A 351 5.38 9.44 20.72
N PRO A 352 5.30 10.78 20.49
CA PRO A 352 6.05 11.74 21.31
C PRO A 352 5.71 11.63 22.79
N ILE A 353 4.44 11.37 23.13
CA ILE A 353 4.00 11.11 24.51
C ILE A 353 4.64 9.80 25.02
N VAL A 354 4.62 8.76 24.20
CA VAL A 354 5.24 7.46 24.56
C VAL A 354 6.74 7.62 24.78
N VAL A 355 7.45 8.40 23.97
CA VAL A 355 8.89 8.68 24.15
C VAL A 355 9.13 9.31 25.53
N VAL A 356 8.35 10.34 25.91
CA VAL A 356 8.43 10.97 27.23
C VAL A 356 8.21 9.93 28.35
N LEU A 357 7.20 9.08 28.21
CA LEU A 357 6.89 8.03 29.19
C LEU A 357 8.01 6.97 29.29
N VAL A 358 8.59 6.55 28.17
CA VAL A 358 9.71 5.62 28.14
C VAL A 358 10.96 6.21 28.79
N VAL A 359 11.29 7.47 28.49
CA VAL A 359 12.43 8.19 29.08
C VAL A 359 12.21 8.37 30.58
N TYR A 360 11.03 8.83 31.00
CA TYR A 360 10.69 8.99 32.43
C TYR A 360 10.85 7.66 33.18
N ASN A 361 10.32 6.58 32.62
CA ASN A 361 10.44 5.27 33.23
C ASN A 361 11.88 4.77 33.33
N TYR A 362 12.71 5.03 32.31
CA TYR A 362 14.15 4.76 32.36
C TYR A 362 14.84 5.55 33.48
N LEU A 363 14.55 6.85 33.62
CA LEU A 363 15.13 7.68 34.67
C LEU A 363 14.77 7.17 36.06
N LYS A 364 13.53 6.67 36.26
CA LYS A 364 13.02 6.16 37.52
C LYS A 364 13.55 4.77 37.86
N THR A 365 13.57 3.85 36.89
CA THR A 365 13.84 2.43 37.14
C THR A 365 15.23 1.96 36.73
N LYS A 366 15.93 2.76 35.90
CA LYS A 366 17.19 2.41 35.21
C LYS A 366 17.13 1.12 34.40
N LYS A 367 15.91 0.59 34.15
CA LYS A 367 15.70 -0.60 33.31
C LYS A 367 15.56 -0.19 31.84
N VAL A 368 16.33 -0.86 31.00
CA VAL A 368 16.36 -0.65 29.56
C VAL A 368 15.55 -1.75 28.87
N ASN A 369 14.67 -1.35 27.95
CA ASN A 369 14.01 -2.28 27.05
C ASN A 369 14.60 -2.10 25.64
N ALA A 370 15.36 -3.09 25.19
CA ALA A 370 16.09 -3.02 23.92
C ALA A 370 15.16 -2.84 22.71
N LEU A 371 13.94 -3.36 22.78
CA LEU A 371 12.96 -3.19 21.71
C LEU A 371 12.57 -1.71 21.52
N PHE A 372 12.34 -0.98 22.62
CA PHE A 372 12.05 0.44 22.53
C PHE A 372 13.25 1.26 22.08
N ILE A 373 14.45 0.92 22.52
CA ILE A 373 15.67 1.63 22.09
C ILE A 373 15.89 1.42 20.60
N SER A 374 15.80 0.20 20.09
CA SER A 374 16.03 -0.05 18.66
C SER A 374 14.99 0.67 17.79
N LEU A 375 13.73 0.74 18.22
CA LEU A 375 12.69 1.51 17.53
C LEU A 375 12.92 3.03 17.62
N LEU A 376 13.38 3.53 18.77
CA LEU A 376 13.74 4.95 18.88
C LEU A 376 14.93 5.33 18.00
N VAL A 377 15.94 4.46 17.90
CA VAL A 377 17.06 4.64 16.97
C VAL A 377 16.57 4.67 15.52
N PHE A 378 15.69 3.74 15.14
CA PHE A 378 15.06 3.75 13.82
C PHE A 378 14.27 5.04 13.58
N GLN A 379 13.40 5.43 14.51
CA GLN A 379 12.60 6.66 14.37
C GLN A 379 13.47 7.89 14.29
N PHE A 380 14.54 8.00 15.08
CA PHE A 380 15.47 9.10 15.04
C PHE A 380 16.25 9.15 13.72
N PHE A 381 16.70 8.01 13.21
CA PHE A 381 17.38 7.89 11.93
C PHE A 381 16.48 8.36 10.78
N ILE A 382 15.23 7.89 10.73
CA ILE A 382 14.25 8.31 9.73
C ILE A 382 13.84 9.78 9.92
N TYR A 383 13.71 10.25 11.16
CA TYR A 383 13.40 11.65 11.45
C TYR A 383 14.46 12.61 10.87
N ILE A 384 15.75 12.28 11.01
CA ILE A 384 16.82 13.08 10.39
C ILE A 384 16.66 13.09 8.86
N TRP A 385 16.39 11.94 8.25
CA TRP A 385 16.11 11.85 6.81
C TRP A 385 14.95 12.75 6.38
N LEU A 386 13.87 12.79 7.13
CA LEU A 386 12.68 13.57 6.81
C LEU A 386 12.90 15.08 6.93
N ILE A 387 13.60 15.54 7.97
CA ILE A 387 13.71 16.98 8.30
C ILE A 387 14.95 17.61 7.66
N LYS A 388 16.10 16.95 7.76
CA LYS A 388 17.39 17.48 7.31
C LYS A 388 17.88 16.85 6.01
N GLY A 389 17.53 15.59 5.78
CA GLY A 389 18.12 14.79 4.71
C GLY A 389 19.55 14.33 5.04
N PHE A 390 20.15 13.63 4.06
CA PHE A 390 21.50 13.12 4.16
C PHE A 390 22.37 13.62 2.99
N PRO A 391 23.70 13.73 3.18
CA PRO A 391 24.61 13.91 2.06
C PRO A 391 24.44 12.82 1.02
N GLU A 392 24.70 13.12 -0.24
CA GLU A 392 24.45 12.21 -1.37
C GLU A 392 25.08 10.83 -1.18
N PHE A 393 26.33 10.77 -0.67
CA PHE A 393 26.99 9.49 -0.45
C PHE A 393 26.25 8.63 0.60
N LEU A 394 25.74 9.25 1.66
CA LEU A 394 25.00 8.54 2.73
C LEU A 394 23.61 8.11 2.25
N SER A 395 22.93 8.94 1.46
CA SER A 395 21.63 8.59 0.87
C SER A 395 21.77 7.40 -0.12
N LYS A 396 22.90 7.32 -0.85
CA LYS A 396 23.25 6.17 -1.70
C LYS A 396 23.56 4.92 -0.87
N LEU A 397 24.41 5.06 0.15
CA LEU A 397 24.81 3.93 1.01
C LEU A 397 23.62 3.31 1.75
N THR A 398 22.71 4.15 2.24
CA THR A 398 21.49 3.70 2.94
C THR A 398 20.35 3.32 1.99
N LEU A 399 20.51 3.44 0.69
CA LEU A 399 19.47 3.27 -0.33
C LEU A 399 18.27 4.21 -0.18
N LEU A 400 18.27 5.13 0.80
CA LEU A 400 17.19 6.10 1.00
C LEU A 400 17.05 7.06 -0.19
N LYS A 401 18.08 7.19 -1.05
CA LYS A 401 17.97 7.93 -2.32
C LYS A 401 16.76 7.53 -3.18
N THR A 402 16.20 6.34 -2.98
CA THR A 402 15.03 5.84 -3.71
C THR A 402 13.71 6.11 -2.98
N SER A 403 13.77 6.71 -1.78
CA SER A 403 12.61 6.91 -0.90
C SER A 403 12.37 8.40 -0.65
N PRO A 404 11.49 9.06 -1.42
CA PRO A 404 11.13 10.46 -1.18
C PRO A 404 10.60 10.67 0.25
N PRO A 405 10.83 11.87 0.85
CA PRO A 405 10.41 12.16 2.23
C PRO A 405 8.93 11.85 2.51
N HIS A 406 8.01 12.21 1.62
CA HIS A 406 6.57 11.93 1.80
C HIS A 406 6.27 10.43 1.89
N ARG A 407 6.94 9.59 1.10
CA ARG A 407 6.79 8.12 1.17
C ARG A 407 7.43 7.54 2.43
N THR A 408 8.61 8.04 2.79
CA THR A 408 9.28 7.65 4.04
C THR A 408 8.44 8.06 5.27
N PHE A 409 7.77 9.21 5.20
CA PHE A 409 6.90 9.69 6.27
C PHE A 409 5.73 8.73 6.56
N PHE A 410 5.16 8.11 5.53
CA PHE A 410 4.15 7.07 5.71
C PHE A 410 4.66 5.93 6.61
N VAL A 411 5.87 5.40 6.34
CA VAL A 411 6.47 4.33 7.13
C VAL A 411 6.84 4.82 8.54
N PHE A 412 7.29 6.05 8.68
CA PHE A 412 7.54 6.69 9.97
C PHE A 412 6.26 6.75 10.80
N GLY A 413 5.16 7.26 10.24
CA GLY A 413 3.86 7.34 10.91
C GLY A 413 3.33 5.96 11.31
N PHE A 414 3.44 4.96 10.42
CA PHE A 414 3.09 3.58 10.71
C PHE A 414 3.89 3.04 11.91
N SER A 415 5.21 3.26 11.93
CA SER A 415 6.08 2.84 13.04
C SER A 415 5.72 3.51 14.37
N ASN A 416 5.22 4.75 14.34
CA ASN A 416 4.74 5.47 15.53
C ASN A 416 3.52 4.81 16.17
N VAL A 417 2.55 4.37 15.35
CA VAL A 417 1.40 3.62 15.86
C VAL A 417 1.85 2.30 16.47
N VAL A 418 2.72 1.54 15.77
CA VAL A 418 3.28 0.29 16.29
C VAL A 418 4.02 0.54 17.60
N PHE A 419 4.87 1.56 17.68
CA PHE A 419 5.60 1.91 18.91
C PHE A 419 4.65 2.18 20.08
N THR A 420 3.56 2.91 19.82
CA THR A 420 2.51 3.18 20.82
C THR A 420 1.83 1.89 21.27
N LEU A 421 1.43 1.02 20.35
CA LEU A 421 0.79 -0.26 20.66
C LEU A 421 1.70 -1.19 21.46
N LEU A 422 2.98 -1.23 21.15
CA LEU A 422 3.95 -2.01 21.91
C LEU A 422 4.12 -1.47 23.34
N TYR A 423 4.08 -0.16 23.53
CA TYR A 423 4.08 0.45 24.86
C TYR A 423 2.83 0.06 25.66
N LEU A 424 1.64 0.10 25.04
CA LEU A 424 0.39 -0.32 25.68
C LEU A 424 0.43 -1.79 26.14
N GLY A 425 1.08 -2.65 25.38
CA GLY A 425 1.24 -4.08 25.67
C GLY A 425 2.25 -4.42 26.79
N GLN A 426 3.02 -3.43 27.30
CA GLN A 426 3.97 -3.73 28.39
C GLN A 426 3.27 -3.90 29.74
N PRO A 427 3.86 -4.71 30.67
CA PRO A 427 3.34 -4.89 32.04
C PRO A 427 3.31 -3.57 32.84
N LYS A 428 2.54 -3.58 33.94
CA LYS A 428 2.36 -2.43 34.83
C LYS A 428 3.62 -1.92 35.55
N ASP A 429 4.68 -2.71 35.59
CA ASP A 429 5.95 -2.35 36.29
C ASP A 429 6.61 -1.08 35.72
N MET A 430 6.02 -0.48 34.70
CA MET A 430 6.42 0.74 34.03
C MET A 430 5.46 1.91 34.37
N ASP A 431 4.98 2.01 35.60
CA ASP A 431 3.93 2.97 35.95
C ASP A 431 4.42 4.40 36.19
N PHE A 432 3.73 5.34 35.54
CA PHE A 432 3.68 6.72 35.92
C PHE A 432 2.58 6.89 37.00
N SER A 433 2.92 6.75 38.28
CA SER A 433 1.98 7.06 39.34
C SER A 433 2.13 8.53 39.75
N ALA A 434 1.42 9.42 39.05
CA ALA A 434 1.20 10.78 39.57
C ALA A 434 0.09 10.71 40.61
N SER A 435 0.44 10.70 41.85
CA SER A 435 -0.45 10.36 42.98
C SER A 435 -1.46 11.44 43.38
N GLN A 436 -1.47 12.63 42.76
CA GLN A 436 -2.37 13.72 43.12
C GLN A 436 -3.26 14.17 41.97
N GLN A 437 -4.56 14.33 42.24
CA GLN A 437 -5.55 14.79 41.26
C GLN A 437 -5.22 16.16 40.62
N ARG A 438 -4.59 17.07 41.38
CA ARG A 438 -4.11 18.36 40.88
C ARG A 438 -3.03 18.20 39.79
N SER A 439 -2.17 17.21 39.92
CA SER A 439 -1.16 16.88 38.92
C SER A 439 -1.78 16.37 37.59
N LYS A 440 -2.89 15.64 37.63
CA LYS A 440 -3.57 15.13 36.44
C LYS A 440 -4.18 16.25 35.59
N VAL A 441 -4.77 17.23 36.24
CA VAL A 441 -5.34 18.44 35.57
C VAL A 441 -4.22 19.26 34.95
N LEU A 442 -3.11 19.46 35.66
CA LEU A 442 -1.96 20.20 35.12
C LEU A 442 -1.37 19.52 33.88
N VAL A 443 -1.20 18.17 33.92
CA VAL A 443 -0.74 17.38 32.77
C VAL A 443 -1.68 17.56 31.56
N PHE A 444 -3.00 17.53 31.78
CA PHE A 444 -3.97 17.78 30.71
C PHE A 444 -3.80 19.18 30.11
N ILE A 445 -3.69 20.21 30.94
CA ILE A 445 -3.51 21.62 30.51
C ILE A 445 -2.23 21.76 29.67
N VAL A 446 -1.12 21.20 30.12
CA VAL A 446 0.17 21.25 29.38
C VAL A 446 0.04 20.58 28.02
N ILE A 447 -0.56 19.37 27.97
CA ILE A 447 -0.79 18.65 26.70
C ILE A 447 -1.71 19.49 25.79
N PHE A 448 -2.78 20.06 26.33
CA PHE A 448 -3.72 20.86 25.56
C PHE A 448 -3.07 22.13 24.99
N CYS A 449 -2.29 22.87 25.79
CA CYS A 449 -1.58 24.04 25.30
C CYS A 449 -0.59 23.69 24.19
N ALA A 450 0.14 22.57 24.32
CA ALA A 450 1.05 22.09 23.29
C ALA A 450 0.30 21.68 22.01
N ALA A 451 -0.78 20.90 22.14
CA ALA A 451 -1.60 20.45 21.02
C ALA A 451 -2.28 21.63 20.30
N PHE A 452 -2.82 22.58 21.05
CA PHE A 452 -3.43 23.78 20.48
C PHE A 452 -2.39 24.62 19.73
N GLY A 453 -1.19 24.82 20.31
CA GLY A 453 -0.10 25.50 19.65
C GLY A 453 0.33 24.84 18.35
N ILE A 454 0.51 23.50 18.33
CA ILE A 454 0.84 22.72 17.14
C ILE A 454 -0.26 22.89 16.07
N ASN A 455 -1.53 22.70 16.43
CA ASN A 455 -2.65 22.81 15.49
C ASN A 455 -2.83 24.25 14.96
N PHE A 456 -2.57 25.25 15.78
CA PHE A 456 -2.57 26.65 15.36
C PHE A 456 -1.46 26.94 14.33
N LEU A 457 -0.26 26.41 14.56
CA LEU A 457 0.86 26.54 13.61
C LEU A 457 0.58 25.76 12.32
N LEU A 458 0.00 24.56 12.39
CA LEU A 458 -0.47 23.80 11.22
C LEU A 458 -1.46 24.61 10.40
N ASN A 459 -2.44 25.23 11.05
CA ASN A 459 -3.42 26.06 10.36
C ASN A 459 -2.78 27.29 9.68
N ARG A 460 -1.71 27.85 10.26
CA ARG A 460 -0.95 28.92 9.58
C ARG A 460 -0.25 28.41 8.32
N GLN A 461 0.28 27.19 8.33
CA GLN A 461 0.86 26.56 7.14
C GLN A 461 -0.19 26.21 6.09
N ALA A 462 -1.44 25.98 6.52
CA ALA A 462 -2.62 25.72 5.68
C ALA A 462 -3.35 27.02 5.24
N ASP A 463 -2.68 28.17 5.25
CA ASP A 463 -3.26 29.50 4.93
C ASP A 463 -4.52 29.82 5.75
N ARG A 464 -4.55 29.39 7.00
CA ARG A 464 -5.68 29.58 7.93
C ARG A 464 -6.99 28.94 7.41
N PHE A 465 -6.87 27.82 6.76
CA PHE A 465 -8.00 27.07 6.17
C PHE A 465 -9.02 26.64 7.24
N PHE A 466 -8.55 26.18 8.40
CA PHE A 466 -9.42 25.70 9.47
C PHE A 466 -9.92 26.86 10.37
N SER A 467 -11.16 26.78 10.76
CA SER A 467 -11.75 27.68 11.75
C SER A 467 -11.12 27.47 13.14
N ILE A 468 -11.22 28.49 14.01
CA ILE A 468 -10.74 28.38 15.39
C ILE A 468 -11.43 27.25 16.17
N VAL A 469 -12.71 26.96 15.87
CA VAL A 469 -13.46 25.87 16.47
C VAL A 469 -12.90 24.51 16.05
N GLN A 470 -12.52 24.34 14.78
CA GLN A 470 -11.89 23.10 14.30
C GLN A 470 -10.52 22.90 14.94
N ILE A 471 -9.73 23.97 15.08
CA ILE A 471 -8.43 23.92 15.76
C ILE A 471 -8.60 23.49 17.22
N PHE A 472 -9.57 24.08 17.92
CA PHE A 472 -9.87 23.75 19.32
C PHE A 472 -10.34 22.31 19.46
N ASN A 473 -11.27 21.85 18.63
CA ASN A 473 -11.78 20.49 18.67
C ASN A 473 -10.69 19.44 18.37
N ALA A 474 -9.83 19.70 17.39
CA ALA A 474 -8.68 18.85 17.10
C ALA A 474 -7.69 18.79 18.29
N ALA A 475 -7.43 19.94 18.94
CA ALA A 475 -6.54 20.01 20.10
C ALA A 475 -7.14 19.27 21.30
N ILE A 476 -8.42 19.45 21.60
CA ILE A 476 -9.06 18.79 22.74
C ILE A 476 -9.13 17.26 22.57
N LEU A 477 -9.47 16.78 21.36
CA LEU A 477 -9.52 15.36 21.06
C LEU A 477 -8.14 14.71 21.19
N PHE A 478 -7.12 15.30 20.58
CA PHE A 478 -5.73 14.83 20.72
C PHE A 478 -5.27 14.85 22.19
N SER A 479 -5.65 15.88 22.94
CA SER A 479 -5.25 16.04 24.36
C SER A 479 -5.93 15.01 25.25
N ILE A 480 -7.20 14.69 25.01
CA ILE A 480 -7.92 13.63 25.73
C ILE A 480 -7.22 12.29 25.49
N LEU A 481 -6.94 11.95 24.23
CA LEU A 481 -6.27 10.70 23.88
C LEU A 481 -4.85 10.63 24.49
N SER A 482 -4.08 11.70 24.39
CA SER A 482 -2.74 11.78 24.98
C SER A 482 -2.77 11.66 26.50
N TRP A 483 -3.72 12.33 27.16
CA TRP A 483 -3.89 12.25 28.61
C TRP A 483 -4.32 10.84 29.06
N LEU A 484 -5.26 10.23 28.37
CA LEU A 484 -5.67 8.84 28.63
C LEU A 484 -4.51 7.86 28.43
N LEU A 485 -3.63 8.12 27.44
CA LEU A 485 -2.43 7.33 27.21
C LEU A 485 -1.43 7.44 28.38
N VAL A 486 -1.22 8.64 28.92
CA VAL A 486 -0.35 8.86 30.12
C VAL A 486 -0.83 8.00 31.29
N TYR A 487 -2.13 7.98 31.54
CA TYR A 487 -2.73 7.25 32.67
C TYR A 487 -3.24 5.82 32.30
N PHE A 488 -2.95 5.34 31.10
CA PHE A 488 -3.44 4.08 30.55
C PHE A 488 -3.22 2.88 31.51
N LYS A 489 -2.10 2.84 32.23
CA LYS A 489 -1.74 1.74 33.12
C LYS A 489 -2.23 1.91 34.55
N GLU A 490 -2.76 3.09 34.90
CA GLU A 490 -3.22 3.35 36.27
C GLU A 490 -4.49 2.58 36.61
N ALA A 491 -5.49 2.61 35.73
CA ALA A 491 -6.75 1.91 35.94
C ALA A 491 -7.34 1.35 34.64
N LYS A 492 -8.11 0.28 34.74
CA LYS A 492 -8.79 -0.33 33.57
C LYS A 492 -9.73 0.65 32.85
N ILE A 493 -10.36 1.58 33.58
CA ILE A 493 -11.23 2.56 32.98
C ILE A 493 -10.47 3.44 31.98
N PHE A 494 -9.25 3.90 32.28
CA PHE A 494 -8.45 4.69 31.35
C PHE A 494 -8.04 3.87 30.11
N GLN A 495 -7.80 2.55 30.29
CA GLN A 495 -7.54 1.66 29.17
C GLN A 495 -8.72 1.60 28.22
N TYR A 496 -9.93 1.32 28.73
CA TYR A 496 -11.13 1.23 27.91
C TYR A 496 -11.48 2.58 27.25
N LEU A 497 -11.38 3.68 27.97
CA LEU A 497 -11.64 5.02 27.43
C LEU A 497 -10.62 5.38 26.34
N PHE A 498 -9.34 5.07 26.53
CA PHE A 498 -8.33 5.28 25.49
C PHE A 498 -8.62 4.47 24.24
N LEU A 499 -8.88 3.16 24.40
CA LEU A 499 -9.17 2.28 23.27
C LEU A 499 -10.45 2.72 22.53
N ALA A 500 -11.50 3.07 23.26
CA ALA A 500 -12.74 3.58 22.68
C ALA A 500 -12.54 4.92 21.97
N GLY A 501 -11.79 5.84 22.58
CA GLY A 501 -11.49 7.15 22.00
C GLY A 501 -10.65 7.06 20.72
N CYS A 502 -9.61 6.23 20.72
CA CYS A 502 -8.83 5.99 19.50
C CYS A 502 -9.66 5.30 18.42
N PHE A 503 -10.48 4.29 18.79
CA PHE A 503 -11.36 3.64 17.83
C PHE A 503 -12.37 4.63 17.25
N PHE A 504 -12.98 5.47 18.06
CA PHE A 504 -13.85 6.56 17.61
C PHE A 504 -13.10 7.50 16.65
N PHE A 505 -11.84 7.86 16.98
CA PHE A 505 -11.02 8.72 16.12
C PHE A 505 -10.80 8.11 14.74
N VAL A 506 -10.45 6.82 14.63
CA VAL A 506 -10.15 6.18 13.34
C VAL A 506 -11.36 5.59 12.63
N ALA A 507 -12.48 5.39 13.31
CA ALA A 507 -13.67 4.70 12.75
C ALA A 507 -14.31 5.48 11.58
N SER A 508 -14.20 6.82 11.56
CA SER A 508 -14.65 7.65 10.44
C SER A 508 -13.98 7.27 9.12
N ASN A 509 -12.73 6.83 9.17
CA ASN A 509 -11.97 6.43 8.00
C ASN A 509 -12.47 5.12 7.36
N ALA A 510 -13.27 4.32 8.07
CA ALA A 510 -13.88 3.11 7.50
C ALA A 510 -14.81 3.41 6.32
N LEU A 511 -15.32 4.64 6.23
CA LEU A 511 -16.24 5.10 5.19
C LEU A 511 -15.53 5.73 3.98
N ILE A 512 -14.21 5.84 4.01
CA ILE A 512 -13.43 6.41 2.90
C ILE A 512 -13.59 5.55 1.65
N ASN A 513 -13.40 4.24 1.78
CA ASN A 513 -13.46 3.34 0.63
C ASN A 513 -14.90 2.89 0.35
N PRO A 514 -15.31 2.80 -0.93
CA PRO A 514 -16.62 2.27 -1.29
C PRO A 514 -16.69 0.77 -0.99
N LEU A 515 -17.90 0.25 -0.89
CA LEU A 515 -18.20 -1.16 -1.06
C LEU A 515 -18.78 -1.36 -2.46
N SER A 516 -18.08 -2.08 -3.29
CA SER A 516 -18.44 -2.40 -4.66
C SER A 516 -18.66 -3.90 -4.84
N LYS A 517 -19.36 -4.31 -5.92
CA LYS A 517 -19.67 -5.69 -6.23
C LYS A 517 -19.41 -5.99 -7.71
N GLY A 518 -18.61 -7.01 -7.98
CA GLY A 518 -18.35 -7.51 -9.32
C GLY A 518 -17.66 -6.50 -10.24
N LEU A 519 -17.76 -6.72 -11.53
CA LEU A 519 -17.11 -5.94 -12.58
C LEU A 519 -18.11 -5.36 -13.59
N SER A 520 -19.38 -5.22 -13.20
CA SER A 520 -20.44 -4.69 -14.05
C SER A 520 -20.15 -3.28 -14.62
N PRO A 521 -19.40 -2.36 -13.98
CA PRO A 521 -19.01 -1.09 -14.61
C PRO A 521 -18.20 -1.27 -15.92
N TYR A 522 -17.52 -2.42 -16.06
CA TYR A 522 -16.89 -2.80 -17.33
C TYR A 522 -17.82 -3.69 -18.15
N PHE A 523 -18.24 -4.83 -17.62
CA PHE A 523 -18.81 -5.94 -18.40
C PHE A 523 -20.23 -5.63 -18.91
N ASP A 524 -21.03 -4.85 -18.20
CA ASP A 524 -22.38 -4.44 -18.59
C ASP A 524 -22.40 -3.09 -19.31
N ASN A 525 -21.22 -2.53 -19.68
CA ASN A 525 -21.10 -1.29 -20.42
C ASN A 525 -21.17 -1.55 -21.92
N LYS A 526 -22.05 -0.86 -22.64
CA LYS A 526 -22.29 -1.06 -24.08
C LYS A 526 -21.09 -0.67 -24.95
N VAL A 527 -20.26 0.28 -24.51
CA VAL A 527 -19.00 0.63 -25.20
C VAL A 527 -18.01 -0.53 -25.05
N TYR A 528 -17.91 -1.13 -23.87
CA TYR A 528 -17.08 -2.32 -23.62
C TYR A 528 -17.50 -3.51 -24.47
N GLU A 529 -18.82 -3.78 -24.58
CA GLU A 529 -19.37 -4.84 -25.42
C GLU A 529 -19.03 -4.61 -26.89
N THR A 530 -19.21 -3.39 -27.38
CA THR A 530 -18.88 -3.00 -28.75
C THR A 530 -17.40 -3.23 -29.06
N VAL A 531 -16.51 -2.73 -28.22
CA VAL A 531 -15.05 -2.86 -28.35
C VAL A 531 -14.62 -4.33 -28.28
N SER A 532 -15.18 -5.07 -27.35
CA SER A 532 -14.91 -6.53 -27.19
C SER A 532 -15.35 -7.32 -28.42
N THR A 533 -16.46 -6.94 -29.07
CA THR A 533 -16.95 -7.57 -30.31
C THR A 533 -16.01 -7.30 -31.49
N ILE A 534 -15.51 -6.07 -31.62
CA ILE A 534 -14.53 -5.73 -32.66
C ILE A 534 -13.22 -6.48 -32.43
N ARG A 535 -12.72 -6.49 -31.19
CA ARG A 535 -11.51 -7.22 -30.80
C ARG A 535 -11.57 -8.72 -31.11
N LYS A 536 -12.71 -9.38 -30.86
CA LYS A 536 -12.88 -10.80 -31.18
C LYS A 536 -12.70 -11.10 -32.67
N LYS A 537 -13.06 -10.15 -33.54
CA LYS A 537 -12.91 -10.27 -35.02
C LYS A 537 -11.48 -9.97 -35.47
N ASP A 538 -10.77 -9.11 -34.74
CA ASP A 538 -9.42 -8.62 -35.09
C ASP A 538 -8.56 -8.47 -33.81
N PRO A 539 -8.11 -9.57 -33.21
CA PRO A 539 -7.51 -9.59 -31.87
C PRO A 539 -6.14 -8.90 -31.80
N ASN A 540 -5.42 -8.80 -32.90
CA ASN A 540 -4.06 -8.25 -32.95
C ASN A 540 -4.01 -6.78 -33.43
N ALA A 541 -5.16 -6.17 -33.70
CA ALA A 541 -5.21 -4.81 -34.21
C ALA A 541 -4.73 -3.81 -33.16
N GLY A 542 -3.88 -2.88 -33.58
CA GLY A 542 -3.50 -1.71 -32.79
C GLY A 542 -4.61 -0.65 -32.81
N TRP A 543 -4.83 -0.06 -31.65
CA TRP A 543 -5.82 1.02 -31.44
C TRP A 543 -5.17 2.28 -30.92
N VAL A 544 -5.79 3.43 -31.22
CA VAL A 544 -5.47 4.71 -30.63
C VAL A 544 -6.75 5.46 -30.30
N VAL A 545 -6.76 6.21 -29.20
CA VAL A 545 -7.89 7.05 -28.76
C VAL A 545 -7.50 8.52 -28.86
N PHE A 546 -8.29 9.31 -29.56
CA PHE A 546 -8.12 10.75 -29.69
C PHE A 546 -9.13 11.51 -28.80
N GLY A 547 -8.63 12.55 -28.10
CA GLY A 547 -9.47 13.50 -27.37
C GLY A 547 -10.14 12.96 -26.11
N HIS A 548 -9.64 11.84 -25.53
CA HIS A 548 -10.19 11.31 -24.29
C HIS A 548 -9.10 10.73 -23.38
N MET A 549 -9.09 11.15 -22.13
CA MET A 549 -8.00 10.80 -21.20
C MET A 549 -8.09 9.37 -20.67
N THR A 550 -9.28 8.89 -20.30
CA THR A 550 -9.47 7.61 -19.59
C THR A 550 -9.88 6.46 -20.50
N ALA A 551 -10.47 6.73 -21.66
CA ALA A 551 -10.94 5.68 -22.57
C ALA A 551 -9.85 4.68 -23.01
N PRO A 552 -8.57 5.05 -23.21
CA PRO A 552 -7.53 4.08 -23.52
C PRO A 552 -7.45 2.93 -22.50
N GLU A 553 -7.54 3.21 -21.21
CA GLU A 553 -7.49 2.20 -20.14
C GLU A 553 -8.72 1.30 -20.17
N PHE A 554 -9.88 1.86 -20.47
CA PHE A 554 -11.10 1.10 -20.65
C PHE A 554 -11.02 0.11 -21.83
N LEU A 555 -10.40 0.53 -22.95
CA LEU A 555 -10.11 -0.34 -24.07
C LEU A 555 -9.13 -1.45 -23.71
N LYS A 556 -8.06 -1.13 -22.96
CA LYS A 556 -7.12 -2.13 -22.47
C LYS A 556 -7.81 -3.17 -21.59
N ALA A 557 -8.72 -2.73 -20.70
CA ALA A 557 -9.52 -3.64 -19.88
C ALA A 557 -10.38 -4.62 -20.72
N ALA A 558 -10.79 -4.23 -21.94
CA ALA A 558 -11.44 -5.13 -22.89
C ALA A 558 -10.43 -6.05 -23.63
N GLY A 559 -9.15 -5.97 -23.34
CA GLY A 559 -8.07 -6.75 -23.95
C GLY A 559 -7.53 -6.19 -25.26
N VAL A 560 -7.86 -4.95 -25.60
CA VAL A 560 -7.43 -4.27 -26.83
C VAL A 560 -5.97 -3.83 -26.70
N ASN A 561 -5.20 -3.95 -27.79
CA ASN A 561 -3.85 -3.39 -27.89
C ASN A 561 -3.94 -1.88 -28.17
N CYS A 562 -4.21 -1.08 -27.12
CA CYS A 562 -4.29 0.35 -27.20
C CYS A 562 -2.92 0.98 -26.97
N PHE A 563 -2.44 1.77 -27.94
CA PHE A 563 -1.09 2.37 -27.92
C PHE A 563 -0.95 3.47 -26.87
N ASN A 564 -1.97 4.30 -26.72
CA ASN A 564 -1.96 5.40 -25.75
C ASN A 564 -2.61 5.04 -24.41
N GLY A 565 -2.80 6.02 -23.53
CA GLY A 565 -3.10 5.83 -22.13
C GLY A 565 -1.83 5.56 -21.32
N VAL A 566 -1.93 4.83 -20.21
CA VAL A 566 -0.78 4.54 -19.36
C VAL A 566 0.13 3.50 -20.01
N GLN A 567 1.39 3.86 -20.18
CA GLN A 567 2.45 2.93 -20.55
C GLN A 567 3.44 2.86 -19.38
N TYR A 568 3.54 1.67 -18.76
CA TYR A 568 4.47 1.48 -17.64
C TYR A 568 5.92 1.62 -18.07
N ALA A 569 6.28 0.98 -19.18
CA ALA A 569 7.58 1.10 -19.82
C ALA A 569 7.37 1.67 -21.23
N PRO A 570 8.07 2.75 -21.62
CA PRO A 570 7.83 3.42 -22.89
C PRO A 570 8.09 2.49 -24.08
N PRO A 571 7.19 2.40 -25.08
CA PRO A 571 7.39 1.63 -26.29
C PRO A 571 8.28 2.41 -27.28
N LEU A 572 9.57 2.57 -26.95
CA LEU A 572 10.50 3.45 -27.67
C LEU A 572 10.59 3.15 -29.17
N GLU A 573 10.54 1.88 -29.58
CA GLU A 573 10.55 1.50 -31.00
C GLU A 573 9.44 2.17 -31.80
N LYS A 574 8.21 2.19 -31.23
CA LYS A 574 7.06 2.84 -31.86
C LYS A 574 7.15 4.37 -31.76
N LEU A 575 7.68 4.90 -30.66
CA LEU A 575 7.84 6.34 -30.46
C LEU A 575 8.92 6.94 -31.37
N HIS A 576 10.00 6.20 -31.66
CA HIS A 576 11.02 6.61 -32.62
C HIS A 576 10.51 6.67 -34.06
N VAL A 577 9.50 5.88 -34.43
CA VAL A 577 8.81 6.06 -35.73
C VAL A 577 8.05 7.38 -35.79
N LEU A 578 7.48 7.81 -34.67
CA LEU A 578 6.79 9.10 -34.57
C LEU A 578 7.79 10.29 -34.55
N ASP A 579 8.96 10.11 -33.95
CA ASP A 579 10.03 11.10 -33.79
C ASP A 579 11.39 10.54 -34.28
N PRO A 580 11.60 10.44 -35.59
CA PRO A 580 12.80 9.82 -36.14
C PRO A 580 14.11 10.54 -35.78
N ASN A 581 14.03 11.84 -35.52
CA ASN A 581 15.19 12.67 -35.15
C ASN A 581 15.50 12.66 -33.66
N LEU A 582 14.66 12.00 -32.81
CA LEU A 582 14.78 11.92 -31.35
C LEU A 582 14.74 13.30 -30.66
N GLU A 583 14.15 14.32 -31.28
CA GLU A 583 14.09 15.69 -30.75
C GLU A 583 13.27 15.78 -29.44
N SER A 584 12.29 14.89 -29.30
CA SER A 584 11.37 14.87 -28.16
C SER A 584 11.61 13.69 -27.21
N GLU A 585 12.74 12.97 -27.30
CA GLU A 585 12.99 11.78 -26.49
C GLU A 585 12.90 12.07 -24.98
N SER A 586 13.34 13.23 -24.54
CA SER A 586 13.23 13.65 -23.14
C SER A 586 11.77 13.79 -22.65
N VAL A 587 10.81 13.98 -23.57
CA VAL A 587 9.38 14.07 -23.27
C VAL A 587 8.76 12.70 -23.14
N TYR A 588 9.06 11.76 -24.03
CA TYR A 588 8.36 10.48 -24.08
C TYR A 588 9.13 9.29 -23.46
N ASN A 589 10.43 9.41 -23.18
CA ASN A 589 11.20 8.37 -22.53
C ASN A 589 10.90 8.31 -21.02
N ARG A 590 9.68 7.91 -20.68
CA ARG A 590 9.19 7.85 -19.28
C ARG A 590 8.01 6.91 -19.08
N TYR A 591 7.75 6.52 -17.84
CA TYR A 591 6.42 6.11 -17.41
C TYR A 591 5.47 7.27 -17.62
N ALA A 592 4.38 7.09 -18.35
CA ALA A 592 3.45 8.18 -18.58
C ALA A 592 2.05 7.76 -19.00
N HIS A 593 1.11 8.66 -18.75
CA HIS A 593 -0.17 8.75 -19.42
C HIS A 593 0.02 9.47 -20.77
N ILE A 594 -0.29 8.82 -21.87
CA ILE A 594 -0.12 9.34 -23.23
C ILE A 594 -1.48 9.79 -23.76
N LEU A 595 -1.60 11.05 -24.08
CA LEU A 595 -2.80 11.62 -24.70
C LEU A 595 -2.56 11.89 -26.19
N PHE A 596 -3.57 11.64 -27.02
CA PHE A 596 -3.56 11.99 -28.44
C PHE A 596 -4.60 13.06 -28.75
N PHE A 597 -4.17 14.09 -29.49
CA PHE A 597 -5.04 15.11 -30.07
C PHE A 597 -4.73 15.29 -31.55
N PRO A 598 -5.73 15.65 -32.37
CA PRO A 598 -5.51 15.87 -33.79
C PRO A 598 -4.72 17.16 -34.05
N LEU A 599 -3.88 17.12 -35.07
CA LEU A 599 -3.17 18.28 -35.65
C LEU A 599 -3.12 18.11 -37.17
N ILE A 600 -4.02 18.76 -37.88
CA ILE A 600 -4.16 18.63 -39.34
C ILE A 600 -3.26 19.62 -40.06
N GLU A 601 -3.07 20.82 -39.51
CA GLU A 601 -2.27 21.90 -40.09
C GLU A 601 -0.77 21.66 -39.84
N GLY A 602 -0.15 20.75 -40.51
CA GLY A 602 1.27 20.48 -40.30
C GLY A 602 1.81 19.31 -41.08
N GLY A 603 1.00 18.70 -41.93
CA GLY A 603 1.40 17.52 -42.71
C GLY A 603 1.72 16.33 -41.79
N ASP A 604 2.87 15.68 -41.99
CA ASP A 604 3.35 14.54 -41.17
C ASP A 604 4.06 14.94 -39.87
N SER A 605 3.94 16.22 -39.46
CA SER A 605 4.58 16.67 -38.20
C SER A 605 3.91 16.04 -36.98
N VAL A 606 4.74 15.68 -35.99
CA VAL A 606 4.28 15.17 -34.72
C VAL A 606 4.82 16.08 -33.63
N LYS A 607 3.94 16.59 -32.78
CA LYS A 607 4.31 17.47 -31.67
C LYS A 607 4.14 16.75 -30.35
N PHE A 608 5.20 16.69 -29.58
CA PHE A 608 5.19 16.14 -28.21
C PHE A 608 5.20 17.30 -27.20
N THR A 609 4.31 17.26 -26.23
CA THR A 609 4.22 18.29 -25.18
C THR A 609 4.18 17.63 -23.80
N LEU A 610 5.14 17.93 -22.95
CA LEU A 610 5.16 17.48 -21.56
C LEU A 610 4.20 18.32 -20.72
N ASN A 611 3.17 17.69 -20.16
CA ASN A 611 2.16 18.37 -19.34
C ASN A 611 2.49 18.24 -17.83
N GLN A 612 2.92 17.03 -17.41
CA GLN A 612 3.33 16.71 -16.04
C GLN A 612 4.47 15.69 -16.09
N ALA A 613 5.08 15.39 -14.95
CA ALA A 613 6.19 14.45 -14.90
C ALA A 613 5.87 13.07 -15.53
N ASP A 614 4.60 12.65 -15.45
CA ASP A 614 4.07 11.37 -15.92
C ASP A 614 2.88 11.51 -16.90
N LEU A 615 2.76 12.68 -17.53
CA LEU A 615 1.70 12.96 -18.51
C LEU A 615 2.26 13.77 -19.66
N TYR A 616 2.11 13.26 -20.88
CA TYR A 616 2.42 14.02 -22.10
C TYR A 616 1.37 13.83 -23.20
N THR A 617 1.34 14.80 -24.09
CA THR A 617 0.43 14.86 -25.24
C THR A 617 1.21 14.66 -26.53
N ILE A 618 0.66 13.85 -27.44
CA ILE A 618 1.07 13.71 -28.83
C ILE A 618 -0.02 14.38 -29.71
N GLN A 619 0.38 15.37 -30.48
CA GLN A 619 -0.49 16.01 -31.45
C GLN A 619 -0.02 15.64 -32.88
N MET A 620 -0.89 15.06 -33.69
CA MET A 620 -0.58 14.62 -35.06
C MET A 620 -1.85 14.43 -35.88
N ASP A 621 -1.67 14.36 -37.18
CA ASP A 621 -2.76 14.00 -38.10
C ASP A 621 -3.20 12.54 -37.86
N PRO A 622 -4.49 12.30 -37.57
CA PRO A 622 -4.99 10.93 -37.43
C PRO A 622 -4.80 10.05 -38.67
N CYS A 623 -4.67 10.67 -39.85
CA CYS A 623 -4.40 9.98 -41.11
C CYS A 623 -2.90 9.83 -41.45
N SER A 624 -1.99 10.25 -40.57
CA SER A 624 -0.55 10.10 -40.80
C SER A 624 -0.15 8.66 -41.11
N PRO A 625 0.71 8.44 -42.11
CA PRO A 625 1.27 7.10 -42.41
C PRO A 625 2.08 6.53 -41.27
N LYS A 626 2.64 7.35 -40.38
CA LYS A 626 3.37 6.91 -39.19
C LYS A 626 2.51 6.04 -38.27
N LEU A 627 1.21 6.36 -38.10
CA LEU A 627 0.29 5.53 -37.32
C LEU A 627 0.08 4.15 -37.95
N LYS A 628 0.08 4.05 -39.29
CA LYS A 628 0.07 2.76 -39.98
C LYS A 628 1.35 1.96 -39.72
N GLN A 629 2.51 2.62 -39.77
CA GLN A 629 3.82 1.98 -39.53
C GLN A 629 3.94 1.39 -38.13
N ILE A 630 3.31 2.00 -37.11
CA ILE A 630 3.27 1.46 -35.74
C ILE A 630 2.11 0.49 -35.50
N GLY A 631 1.38 0.08 -36.57
CA GLY A 631 0.35 -0.96 -36.52
C GLY A 631 -1.03 -0.49 -36.07
N ILE A 632 -1.33 0.80 -36.08
CA ILE A 632 -2.65 1.32 -35.69
C ILE A 632 -3.66 1.12 -36.85
N LYS A 633 -4.70 0.37 -36.54
CA LYS A 633 -5.78 0.00 -37.47
C LYS A 633 -7.12 0.60 -37.08
N TYR A 634 -7.42 0.69 -35.77
CA TYR A 634 -8.66 1.28 -35.28
C TYR A 634 -8.40 2.57 -34.50
N PHE A 635 -9.35 3.49 -34.67
CA PHE A 635 -9.34 4.82 -34.07
C PHE A 635 -10.63 5.02 -33.30
N MET A 636 -10.52 5.49 -32.07
CA MET A 636 -11.66 5.90 -31.25
C MET A 636 -11.54 7.37 -30.92
N PHE A 637 -12.58 8.15 -31.19
CA PHE A 637 -12.65 9.56 -30.86
C PHE A 637 -13.66 9.78 -29.73
N GLY A 638 -13.27 10.56 -28.71
CA GLY A 638 -14.15 10.99 -27.61
C GLY A 638 -15.05 12.18 -28.00
N TYR A 639 -15.13 12.51 -29.27
CA TYR A 639 -15.94 13.56 -29.86
C TYR A 639 -16.27 13.18 -31.30
N LYS A 640 -17.26 13.83 -31.93
CA LYS A 640 -17.55 13.63 -33.35
C LYS A 640 -16.44 14.28 -34.20
N PRO A 641 -15.57 13.48 -34.85
CA PRO A 641 -14.48 14.04 -35.64
C PRO A 641 -14.99 14.70 -36.90
N PRO A 642 -14.40 15.86 -37.34
CA PRO A 642 -14.65 16.45 -38.65
C PRO A 642 -14.11 15.55 -39.77
N ASP A 643 -14.65 15.65 -40.97
CA ASP A 643 -14.30 14.81 -42.12
C ASP A 643 -12.80 14.84 -42.46
N ALA A 644 -12.14 15.97 -42.22
CA ALA A 644 -10.71 16.12 -42.43
C ALA A 644 -9.87 15.16 -41.55
N GLU A 645 -10.31 14.85 -40.31
CA GLU A 645 -9.61 13.96 -39.40
C GLU A 645 -9.78 12.47 -39.77
N VAL A 646 -10.88 12.13 -40.44
CA VAL A 646 -11.26 10.74 -40.77
C VAL A 646 -11.20 10.41 -42.25
N ARG A 647 -10.60 11.28 -43.08
CA ARG A 647 -10.57 11.15 -44.56
C ARG A 647 -9.99 9.81 -45.04
N CYS A 648 -9.06 9.22 -44.29
CA CYS A 648 -8.42 7.94 -44.58
C CYS A 648 -9.13 6.71 -43.93
N MET A 649 -10.28 6.94 -43.27
CA MET A 649 -10.93 5.95 -42.43
C MET A 649 -12.37 5.66 -42.94
N ALA A 650 -12.88 4.50 -42.57
CA ALA A 650 -14.27 4.12 -42.70
C ALA A 650 -14.92 4.01 -41.30
N PRO A 651 -16.15 4.50 -41.11
CA PRO A 651 -16.86 4.39 -39.86
C PRO A 651 -17.17 2.90 -39.56
N VAL A 652 -17.00 2.51 -38.32
CA VAL A 652 -17.29 1.16 -37.82
C VAL A 652 -18.51 1.18 -36.91
N LYS A 653 -18.51 2.09 -35.93
CA LYS A 653 -19.58 2.23 -34.96
C LYS A 653 -19.53 3.63 -34.33
N ASP A 654 -20.69 4.21 -34.10
CA ASP A 654 -20.89 5.39 -33.28
C ASP A 654 -21.87 5.07 -32.15
N GLY A 655 -21.78 5.80 -31.05
CA GLY A 655 -22.70 5.71 -29.94
C GLY A 655 -22.04 6.12 -28.60
N TYR A 656 -22.88 6.57 -27.69
CA TYR A 656 -22.50 6.92 -26.33
C TYR A 656 -21.36 7.96 -26.24
N GLY A 657 -21.31 8.92 -27.22
CA GLY A 657 -20.28 9.95 -27.28
C GLY A 657 -18.94 9.47 -27.87
N PHE A 658 -18.85 8.22 -28.30
CA PHE A 658 -17.65 7.66 -28.93
C PHE A 658 -17.88 7.28 -30.37
N PHE A 659 -16.88 7.51 -31.20
CA PHE A 659 -16.90 7.29 -32.65
C PHE A 659 -15.73 6.40 -33.03
N ILE A 660 -16.01 5.18 -33.52
CA ILE A 660 -15.01 4.18 -33.88
C ILE A 660 -14.87 4.09 -35.38
N TYR A 661 -13.65 4.26 -35.87
CA TYR A 661 -13.27 4.16 -37.26
C TYR A 661 -12.21 3.10 -37.48
N LYS A 662 -12.16 2.57 -38.70
CA LYS A 662 -11.11 1.67 -39.16
C LYS A 662 -10.42 2.29 -40.36
N ARG A 663 -9.12 2.15 -40.45
CA ARG A 663 -8.32 2.59 -41.58
C ARG A 663 -8.73 1.84 -42.86
N LYS A 664 -8.86 2.57 -43.98
CA LYS A 664 -9.33 1.98 -45.23
C LYS A 664 -8.29 1.12 -45.95
N ASP A 665 -7.01 1.36 -45.67
CA ASP A 665 -5.85 0.73 -46.30
C ASP A 665 -5.22 -0.40 -45.46
N LEU A 666 -5.96 -0.92 -44.46
CA LEU A 666 -5.54 -2.05 -43.57
C LEU A 666 -6.64 -3.11 -43.39
#